data_6269cf7ffd50d4c570adb2b4ac0e0244
#
_entry.id   6269cf7ffd50d4c570adb2b4ac0e0244
#
_cell.length_a   1.000
_cell.length_b   1.000
_cell.length_c   1.000
_cell.angle_alpha   90.00
_cell.angle_beta   90.00
_cell.angle_gamma   90.00
#
_symmetry.space_group_name_H-M   'P 1'
#
loop_
_entity.id
_entity.type
_entity.pdbx_description
1 polymer ?
#
loop_
_entity_poly.entity_id
_entity_poly.type
_entity_poly.pdbx_seq_one_letter_code
_entity_poly.pdbx_strand_id
1 'polypeptide(L)'
;NNHGVLIEGSTALITSGGGPIVMTGHAGGNAASLGINTIDHCQINTVIDGGSVHLIANSMNLGAPITTDPAYFVWLSPFTNAMDINLGTAGDVNSGPLNLTDPELDSISTGYLIIGSSTAGDITTTADITRTTSTIIGLQSTDDVLINGGLINTGGGDLTIIAGASPDAMYPLKSGSDVICSTLYPIGPIEFDIDGIVADVSYTQMNVTGSINLEDASLLLTGSHVPQAGQSFLIINNDGADAIQNTFVGLAEGATIASFLGGAYPATISYVGGTGNDVVITVASPHYLLSTTGNQIVFTDVAGNGETITMNQSGLNSVEFVVPGRNYSLNGGAIATLPVVADLQSMNMVTINAGVGDDDIIVNAFTATMCHLTLNGGVGNDVVTMNGDIVFGTNANLNIDLQNDDPIPGVDRIHLSANTNLPLVALGIATFKCSRNINFNAGSSLTTVNGNLTLEANQQATPTSGAFSGIYLADNSIVEVTGAGTLDVKGKGGTTSNAQIGVYLYNAAILRGGTSGNHFVSGTGGATTSNDNRGIQVQLSGIITTNGGNLFIYAQGGGTNASAHNHGIHLVQSGVISAGGMGNVTINTFGGLSTGIRNHGIHVYNAGSMITSGGGNVYVFGQSGGTGNSSYNHGVFVEDFATITAGGL
;
A
#
# COMPACT_ATOMS: atom_id res chain seq x y z
N ASN A 1 -6.25 -13.52 69.61
CA ASN A 1 -6.88 -13.61 68.32
C ASN A 1 -7.79 -14.87 68.29
N ASN A 2 -8.90 -14.79 67.60
CA ASN A 2 -9.84 -15.91 67.47
C ASN A 2 -9.73 -16.43 66.03
N HIS A 3 -8.65 -17.17 65.76
CA HIS A 3 -8.47 -17.83 64.46
C HIS A 3 -9.48 -18.97 64.30
N GLY A 4 -9.92 -19.24 63.10
CA GLY A 4 -10.79 -20.37 62.79
C GLY A 4 -10.05 -21.70 62.95
N VAL A 5 -8.88 -21.77 62.31
CA VAL A 5 -7.91 -22.87 62.48
C VAL A 5 -6.55 -22.24 62.81
N LEU A 6 -5.95 -22.64 63.90
CA LEU A 6 -4.59 -22.26 64.27
C LEU A 6 -3.73 -23.51 64.38
N ILE A 7 -2.64 -23.56 63.67
CA ILE A 7 -1.62 -24.62 63.77
C ILE A 7 -0.33 -23.91 64.20
N GLU A 8 0.14 -24.21 65.39
CA GLU A 8 1.24 -23.49 66.03
C GLU A 8 2.20 -24.44 66.71
N GLY A 9 3.48 -24.16 66.64
CA GLY A 9 4.54 -24.88 67.33
C GLY A 9 5.34 -25.82 66.48
N SER A 10 6.65 -25.85 66.72
CA SER A 10 7.64 -26.56 65.89
C SER A 10 7.51 -28.09 65.83
N THR A 11 6.63 -28.68 66.64
CA THR A 11 6.33 -30.10 66.64
C THR A 11 4.89 -30.40 66.19
N ALA A 12 4.11 -29.37 65.85
CA ALA A 12 2.77 -29.60 65.35
C ALA A 12 2.84 -30.11 63.90
N LEU A 13 2.28 -31.28 63.69
CA LEU A 13 2.29 -32.00 62.43
C LEU A 13 0.89 -32.50 62.09
N ILE A 14 0.39 -32.13 60.91
CA ILE A 14 -0.82 -32.66 60.32
C ILE A 14 -0.46 -33.61 59.17
N THR A 15 -0.87 -34.86 59.25
CA THR A 15 -0.61 -35.88 58.24
C THR A 15 -1.90 -36.52 57.79
N SER A 16 -1.87 -37.13 56.60
CA SER A 16 -2.96 -37.94 56.06
C SER A 16 -2.56 -39.40 56.09
N GLY A 17 -3.49 -40.29 56.32
CA GLY A 17 -3.35 -41.74 56.14
C GLY A 17 -3.85 -42.20 54.76
N GLY A 18 -3.55 -41.47 53.71
CA GLY A 18 -3.94 -41.76 52.34
C GLY A 18 -5.22 -41.08 51.86
N GLY A 19 -5.86 -40.27 52.66
CA GLY A 19 -7.05 -39.49 52.29
C GLY A 19 -6.77 -37.98 52.23
N PRO A 20 -7.69 -37.18 51.69
CA PRO A 20 -7.51 -35.72 51.63
C PRO A 20 -7.59 -35.06 53.00
N ILE A 21 -6.83 -34.01 53.24
CA ILE A 21 -6.98 -33.11 54.37
C ILE A 21 -7.82 -31.92 53.89
N VAL A 22 -8.97 -31.69 54.49
CA VAL A 22 -9.83 -30.54 54.24
C VAL A 22 -9.93 -29.73 55.54
N MET A 23 -9.51 -28.47 55.49
CA MET A 23 -9.60 -27.55 56.63
C MET A 23 -10.41 -26.33 56.24
N THR A 24 -11.48 -26.09 57.01
CA THR A 24 -12.30 -24.89 56.82
C THR A 24 -12.16 -24.00 58.04
N GLY A 25 -11.69 -22.79 57.86
CA GLY A 25 -11.46 -21.81 58.91
C GLY A 25 -12.33 -20.58 58.80
N HIS A 26 -12.98 -20.19 59.88
CA HIS A 26 -13.78 -18.98 59.98
C HIS A 26 -13.19 -18.06 61.04
N ALA A 27 -12.74 -16.86 60.66
CA ALA A 27 -12.17 -15.90 61.61
C ALA A 27 -13.22 -15.37 62.59
N GLY A 28 -12.84 -15.16 63.83
CA GLY A 28 -13.66 -14.38 64.79
C GLY A 28 -13.69 -12.89 64.45
N GLY A 29 -14.57 -12.13 65.05
CA GLY A 29 -14.83 -10.71 64.75
C GLY A 29 -13.72 -9.70 65.05
N ASN A 30 -12.46 -10.11 65.22
CA ASN A 30 -11.31 -9.25 65.44
C ASN A 30 -10.47 -9.16 64.15
N ALA A 31 -10.04 -7.96 63.76
CA ALA A 31 -9.25 -7.72 62.56
C ALA A 31 -7.93 -8.52 62.48
N ALA A 32 -7.36 -8.91 63.61
CA ALA A 32 -6.17 -9.76 63.67
C ALA A 32 -6.47 -11.26 63.73
N SER A 33 -7.72 -11.67 63.61
CA SER A 33 -8.12 -13.07 63.54
C SER A 33 -8.18 -13.52 62.07
N LEU A 34 -7.60 -14.66 61.76
CA LEU A 34 -7.57 -15.22 60.42
C LEU A 34 -8.43 -16.50 60.35
N GLY A 35 -8.92 -16.81 59.18
CA GLY A 35 -9.63 -18.06 58.95
C GLY A 35 -8.72 -19.26 59.19
N ILE A 36 -7.57 -19.26 58.56
CA ILE A 36 -6.51 -20.27 58.75
C ILE A 36 -5.20 -19.54 59.04
N ASN A 37 -4.50 -20.00 60.10
CA ASN A 37 -3.20 -19.45 60.47
C ASN A 37 -2.22 -20.60 60.83
N THR A 38 -1.12 -20.67 60.08
CA THR A 38 -0.05 -21.66 60.31
C THR A 38 1.24 -20.92 60.67
N ILE A 39 1.74 -21.13 61.86
CA ILE A 39 2.89 -20.37 62.39
C ILE A 39 3.84 -21.29 63.17
N ASP A 40 5.03 -20.74 63.51
CA ASP A 40 6.02 -21.35 64.39
C ASP A 40 6.51 -22.75 63.93
N HIS A 41 6.81 -22.87 62.63
CA HIS A 41 7.41 -24.10 62.06
C HIS A 41 6.54 -25.37 62.17
N CYS A 42 5.23 -25.26 62.33
CA CYS A 42 4.34 -26.40 62.18
C CYS A 42 4.40 -26.97 60.75
N GLN A 43 3.87 -28.15 60.51
CA GLN A 43 3.91 -28.75 59.18
C GLN A 43 2.56 -29.40 58.82
N ILE A 44 2.17 -29.27 57.56
CA ILE A 44 1.15 -30.08 56.92
C ILE A 44 1.87 -30.95 55.91
N ASN A 45 1.92 -32.27 56.14
CA ASN A 45 2.73 -33.17 55.31
C ASN A 45 1.97 -34.44 54.98
N THR A 46 1.71 -34.66 53.68
CA THR A 46 1.01 -35.85 53.17
C THR A 46 1.88 -36.71 52.27
N VAL A 47 3.21 -36.49 52.24
CA VAL A 47 4.14 -37.19 51.31
C VAL A 47 4.18 -38.69 51.49
N ILE A 48 4.10 -39.20 52.75
CA ILE A 48 4.34 -40.60 53.02
C ILE A 48 3.13 -41.47 52.64
N ASP A 49 1.92 -41.00 52.91
CA ASP A 49 0.70 -41.79 52.74
C ASP A 49 -0.16 -41.32 51.57
N GLY A 50 0.26 -40.26 50.92
CA GLY A 50 -0.48 -39.55 49.86
C GLY A 50 -1.64 -38.71 50.46
N GLY A 51 -2.29 -37.94 49.58
CA GLY A 51 -3.46 -37.14 49.89
C GLY A 51 -3.31 -35.68 49.58
N SER A 52 -4.36 -35.08 49.04
CA SER A 52 -4.46 -33.67 48.72
C SER A 52 -4.79 -32.82 49.93
N VAL A 53 -4.44 -31.54 49.90
CA VAL A 53 -4.75 -30.60 50.95
C VAL A 53 -5.68 -29.54 50.40
N HIS A 54 -6.84 -29.31 51.03
CA HIS A 54 -7.75 -28.24 50.67
C HIS A 54 -7.95 -27.31 51.87
N LEU A 55 -7.55 -26.05 51.71
CA LEU A 55 -7.71 -24.98 52.72
C LEU A 55 -8.80 -24.03 52.25
N ILE A 56 -9.81 -23.84 53.06
CA ILE A 56 -11.00 -23.04 52.76
C ILE A 56 -11.13 -21.93 53.81
N ALA A 57 -10.86 -20.69 53.46
CA ALA A 57 -11.02 -19.55 54.37
C ALA A 57 -11.01 -18.21 53.60
N ASN A 58 -11.60 -17.20 54.21
CA ASN A 58 -11.59 -15.83 53.66
C ASN A 58 -10.27 -15.08 53.94
N SER A 59 -9.45 -15.60 54.83
CA SER A 59 -8.12 -15.07 55.14
C SER A 59 -7.22 -16.19 55.62
N MET A 60 -6.00 -16.24 55.10
CA MET A 60 -5.01 -17.27 55.36
C MET A 60 -3.65 -16.65 55.62
N ASN A 61 -2.93 -17.14 56.62
CA ASN A 61 -1.49 -16.94 56.78
C ASN A 61 -0.83 -18.33 56.69
N LEU A 62 -0.09 -18.53 55.63
CA LEU A 62 0.56 -19.83 55.34
C LEU A 62 2.06 -19.74 55.63
N GLY A 63 2.39 -19.32 56.87
CA GLY A 63 3.78 -19.17 57.34
C GLY A 63 4.52 -20.50 57.62
N ALA A 64 3.87 -21.64 57.43
CA ALA A 64 4.45 -22.95 57.69
C ALA A 64 4.44 -23.86 56.44
N PRO A 65 5.43 -24.78 56.29
CA PRO A 65 5.51 -25.68 55.13
C PRO A 65 4.28 -26.56 54.95
N ILE A 66 3.73 -26.56 53.73
CA ILE A 66 2.70 -27.48 53.26
C ILE A 66 3.32 -28.35 52.18
N THR A 67 3.44 -29.65 52.40
CA THR A 67 4.11 -30.56 51.47
C THR A 67 3.20 -31.74 51.13
N THR A 68 2.99 -31.95 49.81
CA THR A 68 2.30 -33.13 49.30
C THR A 68 3.23 -33.95 48.38
N ASP A 69 2.89 -35.20 48.14
CA ASP A 69 3.50 -35.91 47.02
C ASP A 69 3.15 -35.21 45.70
N PRO A 70 4.05 -35.12 44.71
CA PRO A 70 3.81 -34.47 43.44
C PRO A 70 2.56 -34.95 42.66
N ALA A 71 2.04 -36.13 42.94
CA ALA A 71 0.81 -36.60 42.32
C ALA A 71 -0.49 -36.03 42.91
N TYR A 72 -0.38 -35.30 44.02
CA TYR A 72 -1.53 -34.70 44.72
C TYR A 72 -1.47 -33.16 44.63
N PHE A 73 -2.58 -32.52 45.01
CA PHE A 73 -2.72 -31.05 44.91
C PHE A 73 -2.86 -30.39 46.28
N VAL A 74 -2.48 -29.10 46.31
CA VAL A 74 -2.93 -28.18 47.33
C VAL A 74 -3.94 -27.23 46.67
N TRP A 75 -5.10 -27.09 47.32
CA TRP A 75 -6.17 -26.22 46.84
C TRP A 75 -6.47 -25.15 47.89
N LEU A 76 -6.37 -23.89 47.50
CA LEU A 76 -6.66 -22.72 48.29
C LEU A 76 -7.91 -22.02 47.79
N SER A 77 -8.97 -21.93 48.59
CA SER A 77 -10.21 -21.31 48.15
C SER A 77 -10.85 -20.43 49.24
N PRO A 78 -11.57 -19.36 48.87
CA PRO A 78 -12.33 -18.57 49.82
C PRO A 78 -13.50 -19.40 50.35
N PHE A 79 -13.90 -19.08 51.59
CA PHE A 79 -15.08 -19.68 52.21
C PHE A 79 -16.38 -19.07 51.68
N THR A 80 -16.35 -17.74 51.43
CA THR A 80 -17.51 -17.00 50.95
C THR A 80 -17.54 -17.00 49.42
N ASN A 81 -18.69 -17.28 48.82
CA ASN A 81 -18.90 -17.19 47.38
C ASN A 81 -18.71 -15.73 46.91
N ALA A 82 -18.27 -15.56 45.66
CA ALA A 82 -17.96 -14.28 45.05
C ALA A 82 -16.96 -13.42 45.84
N MET A 83 -16.07 -14.06 46.60
CA MET A 83 -14.99 -13.38 47.25
C MET A 83 -13.78 -13.32 46.32
N ASP A 84 -13.25 -12.10 46.16
CA ASP A 84 -12.06 -11.86 45.35
C ASP A 84 -10.81 -12.45 46.00
N ILE A 85 -9.83 -12.75 45.18
CA ILE A 85 -8.51 -13.25 45.57
C ILE A 85 -7.46 -12.31 45.04
N ASN A 86 -6.56 -11.86 45.90
CA ASN A 86 -5.42 -11.05 45.52
C ASN A 86 -4.12 -11.84 45.67
N LEU A 87 -3.40 -12.02 44.57
CA LEU A 87 -2.08 -12.65 44.52
C LEU A 87 -1.02 -11.54 44.50
N GLY A 88 -0.25 -11.37 45.55
CA GLY A 88 0.76 -10.33 45.50
C GLY A 88 1.23 -9.80 46.86
N THR A 89 1.11 -8.51 47.09
CA THR A 89 1.77 -7.80 48.21
C THR A 89 0.89 -7.49 49.39
N ALA A 90 -0.41 -7.68 49.31
CA ALA A 90 -1.32 -7.35 50.42
C ALA A 90 -1.21 -8.39 51.52
N GLY A 91 -1.01 -7.95 52.74
CA GLY A 91 -0.98 -8.81 53.92
C GLY A 91 -2.37 -9.33 54.31
N ASP A 92 -2.39 -10.36 55.10
CA ASP A 92 -3.61 -11.02 55.58
C ASP A 92 -4.49 -10.10 56.43
N VAL A 93 -5.71 -9.96 56.00
CA VAL A 93 -6.75 -9.21 56.73
C VAL A 93 -8.03 -10.05 56.82
N ASN A 94 -8.78 -9.86 57.88
CA ASN A 94 -10.05 -10.57 58.07
C ASN A 94 -11.22 -9.93 57.29
N SER A 95 -10.94 -8.94 56.50
CA SER A 95 -11.95 -8.24 55.68
C SER A 95 -11.34 -7.86 54.32
N GLY A 96 -12.06 -8.04 53.24
CA GLY A 96 -11.58 -7.80 51.88
C GLY A 96 -11.29 -9.10 51.15
N PRO A 97 -10.52 -9.06 50.07
CA PRO A 97 -10.18 -10.24 49.27
C PRO A 97 -9.35 -11.25 50.10
N LEU A 98 -9.36 -12.51 49.69
CA LEU A 98 -8.38 -13.47 50.16
C LEU A 98 -7.01 -13.09 49.58
N ASN A 99 -6.11 -12.61 50.45
CA ASN A 99 -4.75 -12.25 50.05
C ASN A 99 -3.83 -13.47 50.18
N LEU A 100 -3.01 -13.70 49.17
CA LEU A 100 -1.98 -14.75 49.15
C LEU A 100 -0.69 -14.12 48.59
N THR A 101 0.34 -14.11 49.42
CA THR A 101 1.65 -13.53 49.03
C THR A 101 2.55 -14.57 48.41
N ASP A 102 3.51 -14.16 47.60
CA ASP A 102 4.52 -15.04 47.00
C ASP A 102 5.25 -15.90 48.04
N PRO A 103 5.75 -15.36 49.20
CA PRO A 103 6.37 -16.17 50.24
C PRO A 103 5.43 -17.24 50.84
N GLU A 104 4.15 -17.00 50.94
CA GLU A 104 3.18 -17.98 51.42
C GLU A 104 2.99 -19.09 50.41
N LEU A 105 2.87 -18.74 49.13
CA LEU A 105 2.79 -19.72 48.06
C LEU A 105 4.09 -20.52 47.95
N ASP A 106 5.24 -19.91 48.17
CA ASP A 106 6.53 -20.60 48.23
C ASP A 106 6.70 -21.57 49.38
N SER A 107 5.94 -21.39 50.47
CA SER A 107 5.88 -22.37 51.58
C SER A 107 5.21 -23.70 51.17
N ILE A 108 4.54 -23.76 50.00
CA ILE A 108 3.79 -24.90 49.50
C ILE A 108 4.65 -25.70 48.52
N SER A 109 4.97 -26.94 48.84
CA SER A 109 5.65 -27.87 47.94
C SER A 109 4.66 -28.94 47.48
N THR A 110 4.24 -28.83 46.21
CA THR A 110 3.24 -29.70 45.59
C THR A 110 3.46 -29.77 44.07
N GLY A 111 2.97 -30.80 43.39
CA GLY A 111 2.94 -30.84 41.95
C GLY A 111 1.82 -29.99 41.34
N TYR A 112 0.70 -29.82 42.05
CA TYR A 112 -0.46 -29.05 41.59
C TYR A 112 -0.92 -28.08 42.69
N LEU A 113 -0.93 -26.77 42.37
CA LEU A 113 -1.46 -25.73 43.21
C LEU A 113 -2.69 -25.09 42.56
N ILE A 114 -3.85 -25.25 43.19
CA ILE A 114 -5.11 -24.67 42.71
C ILE A 114 -5.48 -23.50 43.60
N ILE A 115 -5.75 -22.36 43.01
CA ILE A 115 -6.16 -21.15 43.69
C ILE A 115 -7.51 -20.69 43.14
N GLY A 116 -8.45 -20.44 44.04
CA GLY A 116 -9.82 -20.10 43.68
C GLY A 116 -10.77 -21.26 43.62
N SER A 117 -11.92 -21.05 43.03
CA SER A 117 -12.97 -22.10 42.87
C SER A 117 -14.02 -21.66 41.86
N SER A 118 -14.90 -22.55 41.48
CA SER A 118 -16.08 -22.23 40.65
C SER A 118 -17.11 -21.33 41.33
N THR A 119 -16.82 -20.79 42.51
CA THR A 119 -17.64 -19.80 43.25
C THR A 119 -16.81 -18.63 43.78
N ALA A 120 -15.53 -18.52 43.49
CA ALA A 120 -14.70 -17.40 43.84
C ALA A 120 -15.04 -16.18 42.96
N GLY A 121 -14.83 -14.98 43.47
CA GLY A 121 -14.85 -13.72 42.71
C GLY A 121 -13.57 -13.56 41.88
N ASP A 122 -13.21 -12.31 41.55
CA ASP A 122 -12.03 -11.97 40.77
C ASP A 122 -10.73 -12.51 41.38
N ILE A 123 -9.84 -12.98 40.53
CA ILE A 123 -8.45 -13.26 40.90
C ILE A 123 -7.55 -12.19 40.27
N THR A 124 -6.88 -11.40 41.12
CA THR A 124 -6.01 -10.31 40.66
C THR A 124 -4.57 -10.53 41.09
N THR A 125 -3.61 -10.47 40.14
CA THR A 125 -2.19 -10.41 40.50
C THR A 125 -1.76 -8.96 40.69
N THR A 126 -1.11 -8.65 41.82
CA THR A 126 -0.63 -7.31 42.15
C THR A 126 0.87 -7.23 42.41
N ALA A 127 1.55 -8.38 42.38
CA ALA A 127 3.00 -8.53 42.41
C ALA A 127 3.40 -9.87 41.80
N ASP A 128 4.70 -10.07 41.59
CA ASP A 128 5.24 -11.30 41.06
C ASP A 128 4.87 -12.51 41.93
N ILE A 129 4.45 -13.57 41.28
CA ILE A 129 4.25 -14.91 41.85
C ILE A 129 5.23 -15.83 41.17
N THR A 130 6.19 -16.34 41.94
CA THR A 130 7.30 -17.14 41.39
C THR A 130 7.37 -18.50 42.09
N ARG A 131 7.61 -19.56 41.32
CA ARG A 131 7.87 -20.89 41.86
C ARG A 131 9.31 -21.29 41.59
N THR A 132 10.01 -21.76 42.58
CA THR A 132 11.40 -22.24 42.46
C THR A 132 11.48 -23.66 41.95
N THR A 133 10.39 -24.39 41.95
CA THR A 133 10.25 -25.77 41.44
C THR A 133 9.07 -25.88 40.50
N SER A 134 9.16 -26.74 39.51
CA SER A 134 8.08 -26.99 38.57
C SER A 134 6.77 -27.29 39.30
N THR A 135 5.78 -26.45 39.17
CA THR A 135 4.48 -26.56 39.80
C THR A 135 3.40 -26.24 38.76
N ILE A 136 2.45 -27.14 38.59
CA ILE A 136 1.26 -26.85 37.79
C ILE A 136 0.36 -25.93 38.62
N ILE A 137 0.05 -24.74 38.09
CA ILE A 137 -0.84 -23.79 38.75
C ILE A 137 -2.18 -23.75 38.01
N GLY A 138 -3.27 -23.86 38.79
CA GLY A 138 -4.64 -23.63 38.31
C GLY A 138 -5.25 -22.43 38.98
N LEU A 139 -5.63 -21.39 38.22
CA LEU A 139 -6.43 -20.27 38.70
C LEU A 139 -7.88 -20.45 38.28
N GLN A 140 -8.82 -20.43 39.20
CA GLN A 140 -10.23 -20.66 38.93
C GLN A 140 -11.12 -19.60 39.59
N SER A 141 -11.88 -18.87 38.74
CA SER A 141 -12.84 -17.85 39.14
C SER A 141 -14.19 -18.03 38.47
N THR A 142 -15.29 -17.57 39.07
CA THR A 142 -16.57 -17.38 38.37
C THR A 142 -16.65 -16.05 37.64
N ASP A 143 -15.76 -15.13 37.95
CA ASP A 143 -15.61 -13.80 37.38
C ASP A 143 -14.26 -13.68 36.64
N ASP A 144 -13.57 -12.58 36.79
CA ASP A 144 -12.36 -12.30 36.03
C ASP A 144 -11.09 -12.89 36.64
N VAL A 145 -10.11 -13.16 35.78
CA VAL A 145 -8.73 -13.40 36.22
C VAL A 145 -7.87 -12.30 35.60
N LEU A 146 -7.42 -11.37 36.46
CA LEU A 146 -6.69 -10.17 36.09
C LEU A 146 -5.20 -10.35 36.42
N ILE A 147 -4.38 -10.56 35.41
CA ILE A 147 -2.91 -10.60 35.53
C ILE A 147 -2.39 -9.21 35.17
N ASN A 148 -2.46 -8.22 36.03
CA ASN A 148 -2.24 -6.81 35.69
C ASN A 148 -1.21 -6.07 36.55
N GLY A 149 -0.36 -6.73 37.28
CA GLY A 149 0.60 -6.08 38.15
C GLY A 149 1.79 -6.90 38.60
N GLY A 150 1.99 -8.09 38.03
CA GLY A 150 3.11 -8.95 38.38
C GLY A 150 3.25 -10.16 37.45
N LEU A 151 4.45 -10.73 37.43
CA LEU A 151 4.79 -11.95 36.72
C LEU A 151 4.15 -13.18 37.38
N ILE A 152 3.63 -14.11 36.61
CA ILE A 152 3.35 -15.48 37.07
C ILE A 152 4.41 -16.42 36.46
N ASN A 153 5.27 -16.96 37.31
CA ASN A 153 6.28 -17.95 36.92
C ASN A 153 6.02 -19.27 37.64
N THR A 154 5.63 -20.32 36.91
CA THR A 154 5.31 -21.64 37.45
C THR A 154 6.55 -22.49 37.76
N GLY A 155 7.76 -22.01 37.51
CA GLY A 155 8.99 -22.77 37.66
C GLY A 155 9.14 -23.92 36.65
N GLY A 156 8.42 -23.83 35.52
CA GLY A 156 8.41 -24.83 34.44
C GLY A 156 7.24 -25.83 34.51
N GLY A 157 6.23 -25.58 35.31
CA GLY A 157 4.93 -26.29 35.26
C GLY A 157 3.96 -25.59 34.27
N ASP A 158 2.81 -26.21 34.07
CA ASP A 158 1.74 -25.60 33.26
C ASP A 158 0.94 -24.58 34.08
N LEU A 159 0.32 -23.60 33.39
CA LEU A 159 -0.63 -22.66 33.97
C LEU A 159 -2.00 -22.84 33.31
N THR A 160 -3.00 -23.22 34.08
CA THR A 160 -4.39 -23.27 33.63
C THR A 160 -5.17 -22.10 34.22
N ILE A 161 -5.85 -21.32 33.41
CA ILE A 161 -6.70 -20.22 33.84
C ILE A 161 -8.13 -20.50 33.40
N ILE A 162 -9.03 -20.59 34.38
CA ILE A 162 -10.47 -20.78 34.16
C ILE A 162 -11.16 -19.51 34.66
N ALA A 163 -11.54 -18.64 33.73
CA ALA A 163 -12.35 -17.47 34.00
C ALA A 163 -13.83 -17.78 33.73
N GLY A 164 -14.75 -17.12 34.44
CA GLY A 164 -16.17 -17.40 34.37
C GLY A 164 -16.86 -16.91 33.09
N ALA A 165 -18.18 -16.98 33.10
CA ALA A 165 -19.02 -16.63 31.95
C ALA A 165 -19.29 -15.11 31.81
N SER A 166 -18.60 -14.24 32.53
CA SER A 166 -18.71 -12.80 32.38
C SER A 166 -18.03 -12.34 31.08
N PRO A 167 -18.57 -11.36 30.36
CA PRO A 167 -17.89 -10.80 29.20
C PRO A 167 -16.54 -10.12 29.49
N ASP A 168 -16.20 -9.90 30.76
CA ASP A 168 -14.97 -9.23 31.20
C ASP A 168 -13.93 -10.23 31.75
N ALA A 169 -13.86 -11.42 31.24
CA ALA A 169 -13.37 -12.59 31.97
C ALA A 169 -11.85 -12.80 32.02
N MET A 170 -11.02 -12.16 31.25
CA MET A 170 -9.56 -12.23 31.38
C MET A 170 -8.91 -11.02 30.71
N TYR A 171 -8.36 -10.13 31.54
CA TYR A 171 -7.58 -9.02 31.03
C TYR A 171 -6.12 -9.42 30.87
N PRO A 172 -5.58 -9.52 29.64
CA PRO A 172 -4.15 -9.58 29.46
C PRO A 172 -3.54 -8.25 29.89
N LEU A 173 -2.41 -8.36 30.42
CA LEU A 173 -1.56 -7.38 31.06
C LEU A 173 -1.45 -6.04 30.36
N LYS A 174 -1.65 -4.95 31.09
CA LYS A 174 -1.11 -3.63 30.72
C LYS A 174 0.30 -3.51 31.29
N SER A 175 1.28 -3.45 30.41
CA SER A 175 2.72 -3.20 30.61
C SER A 175 3.49 -4.07 31.64
N GLY A 176 4.42 -4.84 31.15
CA GLY A 176 5.54 -5.41 31.91
C GLY A 176 5.23 -6.64 32.74
N SER A 177 4.11 -7.28 32.51
CA SER A 177 3.76 -8.49 33.23
C SER A 177 3.75 -9.68 32.26
N ASP A 178 4.54 -10.70 32.56
CA ASP A 178 4.77 -11.84 31.71
C ASP A 178 4.22 -13.11 32.38
N VAL A 179 3.84 -14.07 31.55
CA VAL A 179 3.54 -15.43 31.97
C VAL A 179 4.70 -16.33 31.58
N ILE A 180 5.33 -16.98 32.56
CA ILE A 180 6.40 -17.96 32.36
C ILE A 180 5.91 -19.33 32.83
N CYS A 181 5.64 -20.22 31.90
CA CYS A 181 5.13 -21.57 32.19
C CYS A 181 5.59 -22.56 31.11
N SER A 182 5.34 -23.85 31.32
CA SER A 182 5.53 -24.84 30.26
C SER A 182 4.46 -24.66 29.18
N THR A 183 3.21 -24.67 29.56
CA THR A 183 2.08 -24.39 28.67
C THR A 183 1.01 -23.58 29.41
N LEU A 184 0.54 -22.51 28.77
CA LEU A 184 -0.61 -21.73 29.21
C LEU A 184 -1.90 -22.29 28.58
N TYR A 185 -2.88 -22.60 29.42
CA TYR A 185 -4.22 -23.09 29.01
C TYR A 185 -5.29 -22.09 29.47
N PRO A 186 -5.59 -21.04 28.71
CA PRO A 186 -6.69 -20.14 29.01
C PRO A 186 -8.03 -20.78 28.59
N ILE A 187 -9.03 -20.74 29.45
CA ILE A 187 -10.37 -21.25 29.22
C ILE A 187 -11.37 -20.11 29.39
N GLY A 188 -12.10 -19.78 28.35
CA GLY A 188 -13.03 -18.64 28.32
C GLY A 188 -12.56 -17.48 27.46
N PRO A 189 -13.21 -16.30 27.55
CA PRO A 189 -12.82 -15.14 26.78
C PRO A 189 -11.51 -14.53 27.29
N ILE A 190 -10.64 -14.15 26.32
CA ILE A 190 -9.46 -13.31 26.56
C ILE A 190 -9.76 -11.96 25.95
N GLU A 191 -9.76 -10.92 26.78
CA GLU A 191 -10.00 -9.56 26.32
C GLU A 191 -8.69 -8.83 26.02
N PHE A 192 -8.66 -8.17 24.84
CA PHE A 192 -7.61 -7.24 24.44
C PHE A 192 -8.23 -5.87 24.22
N ASP A 193 -7.86 -4.91 25.06
CA ASP A 193 -8.31 -3.52 24.98
C ASP A 193 -7.36 -2.72 24.09
N ILE A 194 -7.89 -2.13 23.00
CA ILE A 194 -7.09 -1.46 21.97
C ILE A 194 -7.56 -0.01 21.83
N ASP A 195 -6.83 0.91 22.50
CA ASP A 195 -7.05 2.36 22.47
C ASP A 195 -6.07 3.10 21.54
N GLY A 196 -5.07 2.40 21.00
CA GLY A 196 -4.06 2.97 20.11
C GLY A 196 -3.17 1.89 19.49
N ILE A 197 -1.95 2.26 19.08
CA ILE A 197 -1.07 1.41 18.26
C ILE A 197 0.21 0.94 18.95
N VAL A 198 0.40 1.30 20.22
CA VAL A 198 1.63 0.96 20.96
C VAL A 198 1.31 -0.11 21.99
N ALA A 199 1.93 -1.28 21.83
CA ALA A 199 1.79 -2.40 22.76
C ALA A 199 2.13 -1.99 24.19
N ASP A 200 1.41 -2.52 25.17
CA ASP A 200 1.55 -2.29 26.61
C ASP A 200 1.43 -0.83 27.07
N VAL A 201 1.13 0.09 26.14
CA VAL A 201 0.92 1.52 26.42
C VAL A 201 -0.49 1.95 26.04
N SER A 202 -0.93 1.62 24.85
CA SER A 202 -2.24 1.99 24.33
C SER A 202 -3.04 0.79 23.78
N TYR A 203 -2.52 -0.40 23.83
CA TYR A 203 -3.29 -1.64 23.72
C TYR A 203 -2.64 -2.75 24.56
N THR A 204 -3.50 -3.65 25.05
CA THR A 204 -3.05 -4.77 25.87
C THR A 204 -2.37 -5.84 25.01
N GLN A 205 -1.21 -6.33 25.46
CA GLN A 205 -0.47 -7.42 24.85
C GLN A 205 -0.18 -8.48 25.92
N MET A 206 -0.36 -9.74 25.58
CA MET A 206 0.03 -10.87 26.43
C MET A 206 1.40 -11.35 26.03
N ASN A 207 2.37 -11.36 26.95
CA ASN A 207 3.69 -11.94 26.75
C ASN A 207 3.75 -13.31 27.43
N VAL A 208 4.09 -14.35 26.68
CA VAL A 208 4.14 -15.73 27.19
C VAL A 208 5.53 -16.30 26.91
N THR A 209 6.18 -16.80 27.97
CA THR A 209 7.38 -17.63 27.85
C THR A 209 6.96 -19.08 28.03
N GLY A 210 7.12 -19.89 26.98
CA GLY A 210 6.63 -21.26 26.85
C GLY A 210 5.47 -21.36 25.87
N SER A 211 4.83 -22.51 25.80
CA SER A 211 3.72 -22.74 24.87
C SER A 211 2.41 -22.12 25.35
N ILE A 212 1.52 -21.82 24.39
CA ILE A 212 0.12 -21.47 24.70
C ILE A 212 -0.83 -22.36 23.89
N ASN A 213 -1.90 -22.83 24.52
CA ASN A 213 -2.95 -23.62 23.87
C ASN A 213 -4.29 -22.86 23.95
N LEU A 214 -4.83 -22.46 22.80
CA LEU A 214 -6.03 -21.64 22.69
C LEU A 214 -7.32 -22.43 22.42
N GLU A 215 -7.31 -23.77 22.56
CA GLU A 215 -8.42 -24.66 22.18
C GLU A 215 -9.78 -24.23 22.79
N ASP A 216 -9.79 -23.80 24.04
CA ASP A 216 -11.00 -23.43 24.78
C ASP A 216 -11.09 -21.91 25.04
N ALA A 217 -10.20 -21.13 24.41
CA ALA A 217 -10.18 -19.68 24.54
C ALA A 217 -11.01 -19.00 23.43
N SER A 218 -11.72 -17.94 23.76
CA SER A 218 -12.38 -17.07 22.79
C SER A 218 -11.76 -15.67 22.82
N LEU A 219 -11.75 -15.00 21.67
CA LEU A 219 -11.18 -13.65 21.54
C LEU A 219 -12.26 -12.59 21.79
N LEU A 220 -12.02 -11.69 22.74
CA LEU A 220 -12.81 -10.49 22.95
C LEU A 220 -11.93 -9.26 22.65
N LEU A 221 -12.41 -8.39 21.75
CA LEU A 221 -11.70 -7.17 21.36
C LEU A 221 -12.53 -5.96 21.77
N THR A 222 -11.93 -5.09 22.57
CA THR A 222 -12.52 -3.83 23.07
C THR A 222 -11.60 -2.66 22.75
N GLY A 223 -12.01 -1.44 23.10
CA GLY A 223 -11.20 -0.23 22.96
C GLY A 223 -11.82 0.81 22.05
N SER A 224 -11.22 2.00 22.07
CA SER A 224 -11.69 3.20 21.37
C SER A 224 -10.90 3.53 20.10
N HIS A 225 -9.88 2.74 19.76
CA HIS A 225 -9.06 2.98 18.57
C HIS A 225 -9.89 2.83 17.28
N VAL A 226 -9.69 3.78 16.37
CA VAL A 226 -10.27 3.71 15.02
C VAL A 226 -9.23 3.07 14.08
N PRO A 227 -9.41 1.79 13.69
CA PRO A 227 -8.42 1.07 12.91
C PRO A 227 -8.17 1.71 11.53
N GLN A 228 -6.90 1.84 11.17
CA GLN A 228 -6.48 2.30 9.85
C GLN A 228 -6.04 1.12 8.99
N ALA A 229 -6.21 1.26 7.68
CA ALA A 229 -5.78 0.26 6.71
C ALA A 229 -4.31 -0.13 6.89
N GLY A 230 -4.02 -1.44 6.92
CA GLY A 230 -2.67 -1.98 7.02
C GLY A 230 -2.05 -1.96 8.42
N GLN A 231 -2.76 -1.48 9.44
CA GLN A 231 -2.27 -1.57 10.84
C GLN A 231 -2.23 -3.02 11.31
N SER A 232 -1.24 -3.32 12.15
CA SER A 232 -1.09 -4.65 12.76
C SER A 232 -0.96 -4.52 14.27
N PHE A 233 -1.60 -5.45 14.98
CA PHE A 233 -1.61 -5.53 16.44
C PHE A 233 -1.11 -6.91 16.85
N LEU A 234 0.05 -6.96 17.50
CA LEU A 234 0.61 -8.16 18.12
C LEU A 234 -0.04 -8.32 19.48
N ILE A 235 -1.10 -9.15 19.57
CA ILE A 235 -1.89 -9.28 20.80
C ILE A 235 -1.36 -10.36 21.74
N ILE A 236 -0.75 -11.43 21.21
CA ILE A 236 0.00 -12.42 22.00
C ILE A 236 1.41 -12.49 21.43
N ASN A 237 2.37 -12.11 22.22
CA ASN A 237 3.80 -12.24 21.96
C ASN A 237 4.28 -13.51 22.68
N ASN A 238 4.47 -14.58 21.90
CA ASN A 238 4.98 -15.86 22.40
C ASN A 238 6.49 -15.90 22.15
N ASP A 239 7.27 -15.94 23.23
CA ASP A 239 8.72 -15.89 23.10
C ASP A 239 9.30 -17.23 22.58
N GLY A 240 10.50 -17.18 22.03
CA GLY A 240 11.20 -18.38 21.59
C GLY A 240 10.70 -18.97 20.28
N ALA A 241 10.59 -20.29 20.20
CA ALA A 241 10.25 -21.02 18.97
C ALA A 241 9.00 -21.93 19.12
N ASP A 242 8.31 -21.82 20.24
CA ASP A 242 7.14 -22.65 20.54
C ASP A 242 5.93 -22.14 19.75
N ALA A 243 5.31 -23.02 18.98
CA ALA A 243 4.13 -22.65 18.18
C ALA A 243 2.90 -22.43 19.08
N ILE A 244 2.03 -21.49 18.69
CA ILE A 244 0.68 -21.42 19.24
C ILE A 244 -0.04 -22.74 18.93
N GLN A 245 -0.56 -23.38 19.98
CA GLN A 245 -1.34 -24.61 19.85
C GLN A 245 -2.81 -24.25 19.72
N ASN A 246 -3.48 -24.82 18.70
CA ASN A 246 -4.86 -24.52 18.36
C ASN A 246 -5.11 -23.03 18.02
N THR A 247 -6.35 -22.60 18.00
CA THR A 247 -6.78 -21.24 17.65
C THR A 247 -7.91 -20.82 18.55
N PHE A 248 -8.15 -19.54 18.67
CA PHE A 248 -9.36 -19.05 19.35
C PHE A 248 -10.61 -19.69 18.77
N VAL A 249 -11.59 -20.00 19.62
CA VAL A 249 -12.86 -20.62 19.22
C VAL A 249 -13.51 -19.83 18.08
N GLY A 250 -13.72 -20.50 16.95
CA GLY A 250 -14.34 -19.91 15.76
C GLY A 250 -13.43 -19.02 14.88
N LEU A 251 -12.15 -18.87 15.20
CA LEU A 251 -11.20 -18.04 14.46
C LEU A 251 -9.99 -18.89 14.00
N ALA A 252 -10.11 -19.61 12.90
CA ALA A 252 -9.00 -20.36 12.30
C ALA A 252 -7.89 -19.41 11.79
N GLU A 253 -6.69 -19.96 11.48
CA GLU A 253 -5.62 -19.20 10.82
C GLU A 253 -6.14 -18.48 9.58
N GLY A 254 -5.87 -17.17 9.47
CA GLY A 254 -6.36 -16.32 8.39
C GLY A 254 -7.85 -15.96 8.47
N ALA A 255 -8.53 -16.29 9.56
CA ALA A 255 -9.94 -15.92 9.73
C ALA A 255 -10.15 -14.41 9.70
N THR A 256 -11.29 -13.99 9.11
CA THR A 256 -11.66 -12.58 9.00
C THR A 256 -12.47 -12.13 10.20
N ILE A 257 -12.06 -11.03 10.81
CA ILE A 257 -12.80 -10.28 11.83
C ILE A 257 -13.52 -9.14 11.10
N ALA A 258 -14.81 -9.32 10.81
CA ALA A 258 -15.56 -8.50 9.85
C ALA A 258 -15.71 -7.01 10.25
N SER A 259 -15.73 -6.69 11.53
CA SER A 259 -15.89 -5.32 12.05
C SER A 259 -14.90 -5.10 13.18
N PHE A 260 -13.63 -5.12 12.85
CA PHE A 260 -12.58 -4.94 13.84
C PHE A 260 -12.73 -3.58 14.54
N LEU A 261 -13.01 -3.60 15.84
CA LEU A 261 -13.31 -2.42 16.69
C LEU A 261 -14.37 -1.46 16.10
N GLY A 262 -15.33 -1.98 15.33
CA GLY A 262 -16.34 -1.14 14.66
C GLY A 262 -15.81 -0.30 13.50
N GLY A 263 -14.57 -0.50 13.08
CA GLY A 263 -13.94 0.24 11.99
C GLY A 263 -14.48 -0.14 10.61
N ALA A 264 -14.09 0.66 9.60
CA ALA A 264 -14.51 0.49 8.21
C ALA A 264 -13.88 -0.74 7.52
N TYR A 265 -12.73 -1.19 8.00
CA TYR A 265 -11.97 -2.28 7.40
C TYR A 265 -12.06 -3.55 8.24
N PRO A 266 -12.24 -4.73 7.61
CA PRO A 266 -12.08 -5.99 8.31
C PRO A 266 -10.61 -6.19 8.68
N ALA A 267 -10.36 -7.10 9.62
CA ALA A 267 -9.01 -7.55 9.95
C ALA A 267 -8.88 -9.06 9.76
N THR A 268 -7.66 -9.57 9.67
CA THR A 268 -7.35 -11.00 9.67
C THR A 268 -6.51 -11.33 10.90
N ILE A 269 -6.74 -12.51 11.47
CA ILE A 269 -5.93 -13.03 12.55
C ILE A 269 -4.92 -14.06 12.02
N SER A 270 -3.69 -14.01 12.52
CA SER A 270 -2.67 -15.02 12.26
C SER A 270 -2.06 -15.50 13.56
N TYR A 271 -1.82 -16.81 13.66
CA TYR A 271 -1.16 -17.47 14.78
C TYR A 271 0.30 -17.83 14.48
N VAL A 272 0.77 -17.40 13.32
CA VAL A 272 2.15 -17.53 12.84
C VAL A 272 2.73 -16.15 12.48
N GLY A 273 2.20 -15.11 13.09
CA GLY A 273 2.64 -13.73 12.89
C GLY A 273 3.95 -13.39 13.59
N GLY A 274 4.35 -12.13 13.59
CA GLY A 274 5.51 -11.62 14.29
C GLY A 274 6.80 -12.38 14.00
N THR A 275 7.30 -13.11 14.99
CA THR A 275 8.49 -13.98 14.87
C THR A 275 8.18 -15.36 14.28
N GLY A 276 6.93 -15.64 13.97
CA GLY A 276 6.46 -16.91 13.39
C GLY A 276 5.66 -17.80 14.34
N ASN A 277 5.45 -17.35 15.58
CA ASN A 277 4.73 -18.06 16.63
C ASN A 277 3.88 -17.12 17.51
N ASP A 278 3.49 -15.97 16.94
CA ASP A 278 2.74 -14.94 17.65
C ASP A 278 1.31 -14.82 17.12
N VAL A 279 0.40 -14.27 17.92
CA VAL A 279 -0.94 -13.93 17.46
C VAL A 279 -0.99 -12.46 17.05
N VAL A 280 -1.21 -12.24 15.75
CA VAL A 280 -1.26 -10.91 15.15
C VAL A 280 -2.60 -10.69 14.48
N ILE A 281 -3.20 -9.53 14.72
CA ILE A 281 -4.37 -9.05 13.99
C ILE A 281 -3.91 -7.97 13.02
N THR A 282 -4.18 -8.16 11.72
CA THR A 282 -3.82 -7.20 10.68
C THR A 282 -5.06 -6.64 10.01
N VAL A 283 -5.20 -5.32 10.03
CA VAL A 283 -6.30 -4.60 9.36
C VAL A 283 -6.10 -4.66 7.86
N ALA A 284 -7.13 -5.04 7.13
CA ALA A 284 -7.06 -5.13 5.68
C ALA A 284 -6.76 -3.77 5.04
N SER A 285 -5.98 -3.79 3.96
CA SER A 285 -5.69 -2.60 3.16
C SER A 285 -6.35 -2.72 1.79
N PRO A 286 -7.05 -1.68 1.30
CA PRO A 286 -7.50 -1.67 -0.07
C PRO A 286 -6.30 -1.56 -1.02
N HIS A 287 -6.41 -2.13 -2.22
CA HIS A 287 -5.43 -1.91 -3.29
C HIS A 287 -5.63 -0.53 -3.92
N TYR A 288 -6.90 -0.11 -4.04
CA TYR A 288 -7.27 1.16 -4.64
C TYR A 288 -8.16 2.01 -3.73
N LEU A 289 -7.97 3.31 -3.81
CA LEU A 289 -8.89 4.29 -3.24
C LEU A 289 -9.70 4.93 -4.37
N LEU A 290 -11.03 4.90 -4.26
CA LEU A 290 -11.93 5.64 -5.10
C LEU A 290 -12.55 6.77 -4.28
N SER A 291 -12.24 8.02 -4.65
CA SER A 291 -12.87 9.19 -4.06
C SER A 291 -13.86 9.81 -5.04
N THR A 292 -15.06 10.14 -4.56
CA THR A 292 -16.10 10.83 -5.33
C THR A 292 -16.52 12.13 -4.65
N THR A 293 -15.61 12.77 -3.92
CA THR A 293 -15.86 14.01 -3.17
C THR A 293 -15.45 15.24 -3.99
N GLY A 294 -16.06 16.40 -3.74
CA GLY A 294 -15.69 17.67 -4.39
C GLY A 294 -15.98 17.71 -5.89
N ASN A 295 -16.98 17.00 -6.39
CA ASN A 295 -17.30 16.87 -7.81
C ASN A 295 -16.16 16.30 -8.66
N GLN A 296 -15.37 15.43 -8.09
CA GLN A 296 -14.26 14.75 -8.74
C GLN A 296 -14.33 13.24 -8.50
N ILE A 297 -13.93 12.47 -9.50
CA ILE A 297 -13.67 11.05 -9.37
C ILE A 297 -12.15 10.89 -9.38
N VAL A 298 -11.59 10.37 -8.29
CA VAL A 298 -10.14 10.09 -8.19
C VAL A 298 -9.95 8.62 -7.84
N PHE A 299 -9.36 7.89 -8.77
CA PHE A 299 -9.02 6.47 -8.61
C PHE A 299 -7.52 6.35 -8.44
N THR A 300 -7.07 5.88 -7.27
CA THR A 300 -5.65 5.88 -6.89
C THR A 300 -5.21 4.49 -6.45
N ASP A 301 -4.15 3.96 -7.04
CA ASP A 301 -3.44 2.81 -6.51
C ASP A 301 -2.69 3.20 -5.23
N VAL A 302 -2.85 2.38 -4.18
CA VAL A 302 -2.16 2.53 -2.88
C VAL A 302 -1.39 1.26 -2.50
N ALA A 303 -1.48 0.21 -3.31
CA ALA A 303 -0.76 -1.04 -3.10
C ALA A 303 0.64 -1.03 -3.72
N GLY A 304 0.85 -0.23 -4.76
CA GLY A 304 2.16 -0.05 -5.39
C GLY A 304 2.66 -1.26 -6.16
N ASN A 305 1.78 -1.94 -6.89
CA ASN A 305 2.14 -3.03 -7.80
C ASN A 305 1.88 -2.60 -9.24
N GLY A 306 2.64 -3.13 -10.18
CA GLY A 306 2.37 -2.93 -11.62
C GLY A 306 1.14 -3.71 -12.07
N GLU A 307 0.14 -3.03 -12.64
CA GLU A 307 -1.17 -3.59 -12.97
C GLU A 307 -1.76 -3.01 -14.26
N THR A 308 -2.82 -3.67 -14.74
CA THR A 308 -3.62 -3.13 -15.84
C THR A 308 -4.89 -2.50 -15.29
N ILE A 309 -4.96 -1.18 -15.34
CA ILE A 309 -6.14 -0.38 -14.99
C ILE A 309 -6.94 -0.12 -16.25
N THR A 310 -8.14 -0.67 -16.35
CA THR A 310 -9.02 -0.42 -17.50
C THR A 310 -10.17 0.51 -17.10
N MET A 311 -10.34 1.58 -17.86
CA MET A 311 -11.44 2.53 -17.72
C MET A 311 -12.44 2.35 -18.85
N ASN A 312 -13.68 1.97 -18.52
CA ASN A 312 -14.77 1.73 -19.45
C ASN A 312 -15.92 2.72 -19.22
N GLN A 313 -16.74 2.92 -20.24
CA GLN A 313 -18.07 3.46 -20.04
C GLN A 313 -19.01 2.38 -19.51
N SER A 314 -19.77 2.67 -18.45
CA SER A 314 -20.79 1.80 -17.88
C SER A 314 -22.14 2.54 -17.86
N GLY A 315 -22.95 2.36 -18.89
CA GLY A 315 -24.21 3.10 -19.03
C GLY A 315 -24.04 4.51 -19.63
N LEU A 316 -25.06 5.38 -19.48
CA LEU A 316 -25.11 6.67 -20.16
C LEU A 316 -24.19 7.74 -19.55
N ASN A 317 -23.97 7.71 -18.25
CA ASN A 317 -23.24 8.74 -17.50
C ASN A 317 -22.36 8.13 -16.42
N SER A 318 -21.75 7.01 -16.65
CA SER A 318 -20.94 6.33 -15.63
C SER A 318 -19.63 5.81 -16.19
N VAL A 319 -18.59 5.87 -15.37
CA VAL A 319 -17.30 5.25 -15.61
C VAL A 319 -17.14 4.00 -14.76
N GLU A 320 -16.59 2.97 -15.32
CA GLU A 320 -16.20 1.73 -14.64
C GLU A 320 -14.70 1.60 -14.61
N PHE A 321 -14.14 1.32 -13.43
CA PHE A 321 -12.73 0.98 -13.25
C PHE A 321 -12.61 -0.52 -13.02
N VAL A 322 -11.77 -1.18 -13.82
CA VAL A 322 -11.53 -2.62 -13.78
C VAL A 322 -10.06 -2.88 -13.53
N VAL A 323 -9.76 -3.58 -12.45
CA VAL A 323 -8.41 -4.14 -12.17
C VAL A 323 -8.63 -5.56 -11.66
N PRO A 324 -8.28 -6.59 -12.46
CA PRO A 324 -8.60 -7.97 -12.12
C PRO A 324 -7.93 -8.44 -10.83
N GLY A 325 -8.72 -9.07 -9.95
CA GLY A 325 -8.21 -9.65 -8.70
C GLY A 325 -7.89 -8.62 -7.60
N ARG A 326 -8.26 -7.35 -7.79
CA ARG A 326 -8.01 -6.27 -6.84
C ARG A 326 -9.30 -5.81 -6.14
N ASN A 327 -9.11 -5.05 -5.08
CA ASN A 327 -10.19 -4.46 -4.29
C ASN A 327 -10.00 -2.95 -4.15
N TYR A 328 -11.04 -2.27 -3.69
CA TYR A 328 -11.01 -0.83 -3.48
C TYR A 328 -11.78 -0.44 -2.22
N SER A 329 -11.53 0.79 -1.73
CA SER A 329 -12.36 1.47 -0.75
C SER A 329 -12.95 2.73 -1.36
N LEU A 330 -14.26 2.91 -1.25
CA LEU A 330 -14.96 4.11 -1.69
C LEU A 330 -15.02 5.12 -0.54
N ASN A 331 -14.41 6.30 -0.74
CA ASN A 331 -14.41 7.41 0.23
C ASN A 331 -13.97 6.99 1.65
N GLY A 332 -13.03 6.03 1.76
CA GLY A 332 -12.57 5.49 3.04
C GLY A 332 -13.54 4.52 3.72
N GLY A 333 -14.59 4.08 3.01
CA GLY A 333 -15.53 3.08 3.51
C GLY A 333 -15.03 1.64 3.37
N ALA A 334 -15.92 0.67 3.58
CA ALA A 334 -15.60 -0.75 3.54
C ALA A 334 -14.93 -1.18 2.22
N ILE A 335 -14.06 -2.19 2.31
CA ILE A 335 -13.36 -2.75 1.15
C ILE A 335 -14.34 -3.60 0.33
N ALA A 336 -14.36 -3.34 -0.99
CA ALA A 336 -15.13 -4.09 -1.97
C ALA A 336 -14.26 -4.55 -3.13
N THR A 337 -14.69 -5.55 -3.87
CA THR A 337 -13.95 -6.06 -5.04
C THR A 337 -14.20 -5.18 -6.27
N LEU A 338 -13.17 -5.01 -7.10
CA LEU A 338 -13.32 -4.43 -8.43
C LEU A 338 -14.01 -5.45 -9.39
N PRO A 339 -14.76 -5.01 -10.41
CA PRO A 339 -14.87 -3.63 -10.90
C PRO A 339 -15.79 -2.73 -10.06
N VAL A 340 -15.58 -1.42 -10.23
CA VAL A 340 -16.43 -0.40 -9.59
C VAL A 340 -16.95 0.62 -10.61
N VAL A 341 -18.19 1.04 -10.43
CA VAL A 341 -18.85 2.06 -11.26
C VAL A 341 -19.03 3.35 -10.46
N ALA A 342 -18.63 4.48 -11.06
CA ALA A 342 -18.84 5.81 -10.53
C ALA A 342 -19.67 6.66 -11.51
N ASP A 343 -20.57 7.50 -10.96
CA ASP A 343 -21.44 8.37 -11.76
C ASP A 343 -20.65 9.62 -12.22
N LEU A 344 -20.67 9.90 -13.51
CA LEU A 344 -20.08 11.09 -14.13
C LEU A 344 -20.99 12.33 -14.03
N GLN A 345 -22.26 12.15 -13.67
CA GLN A 345 -23.20 13.26 -13.59
C GLN A 345 -22.76 14.25 -12.49
N SER A 346 -22.60 15.51 -12.85
CA SER A 346 -22.11 16.57 -11.96
C SER A 346 -20.61 16.50 -11.62
N MET A 347 -19.84 15.61 -12.22
CA MET A 347 -18.39 15.58 -12.05
C MET A 347 -17.70 16.55 -12.98
N ASN A 348 -16.66 17.19 -12.46
CA ASN A 348 -15.82 18.12 -13.23
C ASN A 348 -14.55 17.44 -13.73
N MET A 349 -14.10 16.40 -13.05
CA MET A 349 -12.82 15.74 -13.35
C MET A 349 -12.86 14.26 -13.01
N VAL A 350 -12.19 13.46 -13.83
CA VAL A 350 -11.78 12.08 -13.56
C VAL A 350 -10.26 12.05 -13.55
N THR A 351 -9.68 11.48 -12.48
CA THR A 351 -8.24 11.29 -12.34
C THR A 351 -7.94 9.83 -12.05
N ILE A 352 -6.97 9.27 -12.77
CA ILE A 352 -6.33 7.98 -12.44
C ILE A 352 -4.90 8.27 -12.01
N ASN A 353 -4.52 7.80 -10.82
CA ASN A 353 -3.15 7.77 -10.32
C ASN A 353 -2.75 6.30 -10.20
N ALA A 354 -1.90 5.81 -11.08
CA ALA A 354 -1.52 4.40 -11.12
C ALA A 354 -0.51 4.03 -10.01
N GLY A 355 0.28 5.02 -9.51
CA GLY A 355 1.04 4.83 -8.27
C GLY A 355 2.48 4.40 -8.47
N VAL A 356 2.85 3.29 -7.88
CA VAL A 356 4.21 2.71 -7.98
C VAL A 356 4.08 1.34 -8.66
N GLY A 357 4.90 1.09 -9.67
CA GLY A 357 4.88 -0.16 -10.42
C GLY A 357 4.92 0.11 -11.93
N ASP A 358 5.04 -0.93 -12.72
CA ASP A 358 4.93 -0.82 -14.18
C ASP A 358 3.44 -0.97 -14.55
N ASP A 359 2.76 0.14 -14.83
CA ASP A 359 1.31 0.19 -14.99
C ASP A 359 0.84 0.37 -16.43
N ASP A 360 -0.23 -0.35 -16.79
CA ASP A 360 -0.94 -0.18 -18.05
C ASP A 360 -2.31 0.49 -17.82
N ILE A 361 -2.48 1.76 -18.21
CA ILE A 361 -3.77 2.45 -18.15
C ILE A 361 -4.44 2.37 -19.53
N ILE A 362 -5.55 1.65 -19.62
CA ILE A 362 -6.33 1.51 -20.86
C ILE A 362 -7.64 2.29 -20.73
N VAL A 363 -7.83 3.28 -21.58
CA VAL A 363 -9.08 4.04 -21.67
C VAL A 363 -9.83 3.63 -22.94
N ASN A 364 -10.94 2.93 -22.75
CA ASN A 364 -11.80 2.50 -23.86
C ASN A 364 -12.74 3.63 -24.33
N ALA A 365 -13.52 3.39 -25.36
CA ALA A 365 -14.41 4.36 -25.97
C ALA A 365 -15.49 4.90 -24.99
N PHE A 366 -15.75 6.20 -25.10
CA PHE A 366 -16.81 6.90 -24.34
C PHE A 366 -17.70 7.70 -25.29
N THR A 367 -18.98 7.33 -25.37
CA THR A 367 -20.04 8.09 -26.03
C THR A 367 -20.72 9.07 -25.06
N ALA A 368 -20.62 8.81 -23.75
CA ALA A 368 -21.00 9.77 -22.71
C ALA A 368 -20.02 10.95 -22.71
N THR A 369 -20.53 12.14 -22.35
CA THR A 369 -19.68 13.33 -22.28
C THR A 369 -18.67 13.22 -21.14
N MET A 370 -17.39 13.16 -21.47
CA MET A 370 -16.29 13.15 -20.51
C MET A 370 -15.96 14.57 -20.05
N CYS A 371 -15.85 14.74 -18.74
CA CYS A 371 -15.32 15.96 -18.11
C CYS A 371 -13.78 16.04 -18.27
N HIS A 372 -13.08 16.84 -17.48
CA HIS A 372 -11.61 16.81 -17.47
C HIS A 372 -11.13 15.38 -17.17
N LEU A 373 -10.16 14.91 -17.95
CA LEU A 373 -9.52 13.60 -17.73
C LEU A 373 -8.03 13.79 -17.48
N THR A 374 -7.55 13.25 -16.37
CA THR A 374 -6.12 13.26 -16.00
C THR A 374 -5.66 11.83 -15.73
N LEU A 375 -4.57 11.41 -16.39
CA LEU A 375 -3.96 10.11 -16.25
C LEU A 375 -2.50 10.30 -15.85
N ASN A 376 -2.15 9.81 -14.66
CA ASN A 376 -0.82 9.87 -14.09
C ASN A 376 -0.31 8.43 -13.92
N GLY A 377 0.87 8.10 -14.48
CA GLY A 377 1.52 6.80 -14.33
C GLY A 377 2.06 6.62 -12.92
N GLY A 378 2.93 7.52 -12.50
CA GLY A 378 3.66 7.41 -11.26
C GLY A 378 5.05 6.84 -11.45
N VAL A 379 5.56 6.13 -10.44
CA VAL A 379 6.93 5.58 -10.48
C VAL A 379 6.92 4.21 -11.14
N GLY A 380 7.57 4.08 -12.30
CA GLY A 380 7.65 2.79 -13.01
C GLY A 380 7.88 2.94 -14.50
N ASN A 381 7.54 1.90 -15.27
CA ASN A 381 7.51 1.94 -16.72
C ASN A 381 6.06 1.87 -17.19
N ASP A 382 5.43 3.02 -17.32
CA ASP A 382 4.00 3.11 -17.50
C ASP A 382 3.57 3.23 -18.96
N VAL A 383 2.40 2.70 -19.26
CA VAL A 383 1.81 2.80 -20.57
C VAL A 383 0.38 3.33 -20.47
N VAL A 384 0.09 4.41 -21.19
CA VAL A 384 -1.29 4.84 -21.42
C VAL A 384 -1.72 4.50 -22.81
N THR A 385 -2.81 3.76 -22.95
CA THR A 385 -3.45 3.42 -24.21
C THR A 385 -4.85 4.03 -24.29
N MET A 386 -5.01 5.03 -25.17
CA MET A 386 -6.33 5.53 -25.58
C MET A 386 -6.90 4.58 -26.63
N ASN A 387 -7.90 3.79 -26.27
CA ASN A 387 -8.39 2.66 -27.07
C ASN A 387 -9.84 2.86 -27.55
N GLY A 388 -10.10 3.99 -28.17
CA GLY A 388 -11.38 4.33 -28.77
C GLY A 388 -11.77 5.79 -28.61
N ASP A 389 -12.83 6.20 -29.29
CA ASP A 389 -13.29 7.57 -29.32
C ASP A 389 -13.81 8.03 -27.96
N ILE A 390 -13.47 9.27 -27.59
CA ILE A 390 -13.98 9.90 -26.37
C ILE A 390 -14.63 11.23 -26.72
N VAL A 391 -15.87 11.42 -26.31
CA VAL A 391 -16.60 12.67 -26.46
C VAL A 391 -16.31 13.56 -25.25
N PHE A 392 -15.54 14.64 -25.43
CA PHE A 392 -15.25 15.59 -24.36
C PHE A 392 -16.29 16.70 -24.25
N GLY A 393 -16.60 17.09 -23.04
CA GLY A 393 -17.47 18.23 -22.75
C GLY A 393 -16.82 19.58 -23.12
N THR A 394 -17.65 20.64 -23.11
CA THR A 394 -17.17 22.01 -23.39
C THR A 394 -16.08 22.40 -22.39
N ASN A 395 -14.94 22.86 -22.91
CA ASN A 395 -13.73 23.23 -22.15
C ASN A 395 -13.08 22.08 -21.34
N ALA A 396 -13.46 20.83 -21.58
CA ALA A 396 -12.84 19.70 -20.91
C ALA A 396 -11.38 19.53 -21.38
N ASN A 397 -10.48 19.25 -20.46
CA ASN A 397 -9.07 19.03 -20.72
C ASN A 397 -8.75 17.52 -20.70
N LEU A 398 -7.74 17.15 -21.48
CA LEU A 398 -7.11 15.83 -21.44
C LEU A 398 -5.64 16.00 -21.07
N ASN A 399 -5.27 15.51 -19.88
CA ASN A 399 -3.88 15.52 -19.41
C ASN A 399 -3.39 14.09 -19.20
N ILE A 400 -2.30 13.74 -19.88
CA ILE A 400 -1.58 12.48 -19.67
C ILE A 400 -0.14 12.86 -19.33
N ASP A 401 0.25 12.62 -18.08
CA ASP A 401 1.59 12.95 -17.61
C ASP A 401 2.24 11.71 -16.99
N LEU A 402 3.20 11.16 -17.72
CA LEU A 402 4.00 10.00 -17.37
C LEU A 402 5.48 10.39 -17.19
N GLN A 403 5.77 11.64 -16.83
CA GLN A 403 7.14 12.15 -16.79
C GLN A 403 7.49 12.79 -15.44
N ASN A 404 6.49 13.14 -14.62
CA ASN A 404 6.69 14.07 -13.51
C ASN A 404 7.01 13.42 -12.17
N ASP A 405 6.72 12.14 -11.98
CA ASP A 405 6.72 11.49 -10.67
C ASP A 405 7.93 10.57 -10.44
N ASP A 406 8.72 10.35 -11.50
CA ASP A 406 9.90 9.51 -11.43
C ASP A 406 11.14 10.30 -11.00
N PRO A 407 11.72 10.04 -9.83
CA PRO A 407 13.08 10.51 -9.52
C PRO A 407 14.13 9.83 -10.43
N ILE A 408 13.80 8.67 -11.00
CA ILE A 408 14.54 7.97 -12.05
C ILE A 408 13.59 7.83 -13.23
N PRO A 409 13.88 8.41 -14.42
CA PRO A 409 12.99 8.37 -15.57
C PRO A 409 12.62 6.93 -15.92
N GLY A 410 11.34 6.61 -15.91
CA GLY A 410 10.76 5.37 -16.40
C GLY A 410 10.93 5.21 -17.92
N VAL A 411 10.37 4.13 -18.46
CA VAL A 411 10.33 3.87 -19.91
C VAL A 411 8.88 3.99 -20.40
N ASP A 412 8.29 5.17 -20.20
CA ASP A 412 6.85 5.43 -20.34
C ASP A 412 6.42 5.71 -21.76
N ARG A 413 5.20 5.31 -22.09
CA ARG A 413 4.67 5.41 -23.42
C ARG A 413 3.22 5.88 -23.43
N ILE A 414 2.88 6.67 -24.45
CA ILE A 414 1.49 7.02 -24.74
C ILE A 414 1.14 6.50 -26.13
N HIS A 415 0.05 5.73 -26.23
CA HIS A 415 -0.45 5.18 -27.48
C HIS A 415 -1.90 5.59 -27.74
N LEU A 416 -2.19 6.07 -28.95
CA LEU A 416 -3.55 6.10 -29.47
C LEU A 416 -3.73 4.89 -30.39
N SER A 417 -4.71 4.06 -30.11
CA SER A 417 -5.08 2.94 -30.98
C SER A 417 -5.55 3.42 -32.36
N ALA A 418 -5.48 2.55 -33.36
CA ALA A 418 -5.93 2.92 -34.71
C ALA A 418 -7.40 3.39 -34.70
N ASN A 419 -7.68 4.45 -35.48
CA ASN A 419 -8.99 5.09 -35.59
C ASN A 419 -9.58 5.66 -34.28
N THR A 420 -8.76 5.90 -33.26
CA THR A 420 -9.18 6.57 -32.03
C THR A 420 -9.25 8.07 -32.25
N ASN A 421 -10.40 8.71 -31.95
CA ASN A 421 -10.61 10.14 -32.11
C ASN A 421 -10.85 10.83 -30.78
N LEU A 422 -10.04 11.83 -30.48
CA LEU A 422 -10.06 12.61 -29.22
C LEU A 422 -10.30 14.10 -29.54
N PRO A 423 -11.54 14.52 -29.84
CA PRO A 423 -11.88 15.92 -30.13
C PRO A 423 -12.15 16.69 -28.83
N LEU A 424 -11.27 17.64 -28.50
CA LEU A 424 -11.49 18.61 -27.43
C LEU A 424 -12.11 19.88 -28.01
N VAL A 425 -13.19 20.34 -27.41
CA VAL A 425 -13.97 21.46 -27.95
C VAL A 425 -13.78 22.75 -27.13
N ALA A 426 -14.07 23.88 -27.77
CA ALA A 426 -13.97 25.23 -27.20
C ALA A 426 -12.55 25.55 -26.69
N LEU A 427 -12.35 25.69 -25.36
CA LEU A 427 -11.07 25.98 -24.74
C LEU A 427 -10.35 24.74 -24.17
N GLY A 428 -10.85 23.53 -24.48
CA GLY A 428 -10.28 22.29 -23.99
C GLY A 428 -8.81 22.11 -24.40
N ILE A 429 -7.95 21.84 -23.42
CA ILE A 429 -6.49 21.72 -23.58
C ILE A 429 -6.12 20.23 -23.60
N ALA A 430 -5.18 19.86 -24.49
CA ALA A 430 -4.57 18.54 -24.50
C ALA A 430 -3.08 18.64 -24.15
N THR A 431 -2.64 17.83 -23.18
CA THR A 431 -1.22 17.75 -22.78
C THR A 431 -0.83 16.27 -22.65
N PHE A 432 0.14 15.84 -23.44
CA PHE A 432 0.73 14.50 -23.37
C PHE A 432 2.22 14.62 -23.10
N LYS A 433 2.68 14.00 -22.02
CA LYS A 433 4.09 13.94 -21.66
C LYS A 433 4.49 12.53 -21.26
N CYS A 434 5.60 12.05 -21.79
CA CYS A 434 6.14 10.76 -21.39
C CYS A 434 7.68 10.72 -21.52
N SER A 435 8.29 9.81 -20.78
CA SER A 435 9.74 9.66 -20.73
C SER A 435 10.32 8.96 -21.95
N ARG A 436 9.50 8.30 -22.81
CA ARG A 436 9.97 7.58 -23.99
C ARG A 436 9.33 8.08 -25.27
N ASN A 437 8.10 7.65 -25.61
CA ASN A 437 7.51 7.96 -26.91
C ASN A 437 5.98 8.09 -26.92
N ILE A 438 5.48 8.96 -27.80
CA ILE A 438 4.06 9.14 -28.09
C ILE A 438 3.79 8.62 -29.51
N ASN A 439 2.86 7.66 -29.64
CA ASN A 439 2.49 7.06 -30.91
C ASN A 439 1.02 7.31 -31.25
N PHE A 440 0.78 7.90 -32.39
CA PHE A 440 -0.52 8.00 -33.04
C PHE A 440 -0.62 6.92 -34.12
N ASN A 441 -1.38 5.85 -33.85
CA ASN A 441 -1.56 4.78 -34.84
C ASN A 441 -2.48 5.21 -35.99
N ALA A 442 -2.53 4.39 -37.04
CA ALA A 442 -3.22 4.72 -38.29
C ALA A 442 -4.65 5.25 -38.09
N GLY A 443 -4.96 6.39 -38.68
CA GLY A 443 -6.28 7.02 -38.63
C GLY A 443 -6.67 7.61 -37.26
N SER A 444 -5.80 7.60 -36.28
CA SER A 444 -6.10 8.23 -34.97
C SER A 444 -6.02 9.76 -35.03
N SER A 445 -6.77 10.45 -34.18
CA SER A 445 -6.73 11.91 -34.12
C SER A 445 -6.78 12.47 -32.70
N LEU A 446 -6.05 13.58 -32.49
CA LEU A 446 -6.14 14.42 -31.31
C LEU A 446 -6.33 15.87 -31.78
N THR A 447 -7.49 16.45 -31.47
CA THR A 447 -7.80 17.80 -31.94
C THR A 447 -8.23 18.71 -30.80
N THR A 448 -7.80 19.98 -30.85
CA THR A 448 -8.30 21.05 -30.00
C THR A 448 -8.85 22.18 -30.86
N VAL A 449 -9.69 23.04 -30.29
CA VAL A 449 -10.17 24.25 -31.02
C VAL A 449 -9.36 25.46 -30.59
N ASN A 450 -9.71 26.08 -29.46
CA ASN A 450 -9.02 27.28 -28.95
C ASN A 450 -8.13 26.97 -27.73
N GLY A 451 -8.15 25.73 -27.26
CA GLY A 451 -7.22 25.25 -26.24
C GLY A 451 -5.86 24.88 -26.85
N ASN A 452 -4.83 24.93 -26.03
CA ASN A 452 -3.48 24.58 -26.45
C ASN A 452 -3.32 23.03 -26.56
N LEU A 453 -2.45 22.61 -27.45
CA LEU A 453 -2.06 21.21 -27.62
C LEU A 453 -0.56 21.07 -27.43
N THR A 454 -0.15 20.27 -26.44
CA THR A 454 1.26 20.05 -26.10
C THR A 454 1.57 18.56 -26.14
N LEU A 455 2.64 18.19 -26.87
CA LEU A 455 3.20 16.84 -26.92
C LEU A 455 4.68 16.89 -26.54
N GLU A 456 5.09 16.22 -25.49
CA GLU A 456 6.48 16.12 -25.06
C GLU A 456 6.90 14.66 -24.86
N ALA A 457 7.88 14.18 -25.62
CA ALA A 457 8.39 12.83 -25.55
C ALA A 457 9.91 12.82 -25.40
N ASN A 458 10.40 12.12 -24.36
CA ASN A 458 11.81 11.96 -24.06
C ASN A 458 12.55 13.29 -23.83
N GLN A 459 11.94 14.22 -23.09
CA GLN A 459 12.47 15.55 -22.80
C GLN A 459 13.07 15.70 -21.40
N GLN A 460 13.05 14.67 -20.57
CA GLN A 460 13.65 14.65 -19.23
C GLN A 460 15.17 14.85 -19.28
N ALA A 461 15.77 15.25 -18.16
CA ALA A 461 17.20 15.57 -18.07
C ALA A 461 18.11 14.41 -18.51
N THR A 462 17.73 13.17 -18.17
CA THR A 462 18.38 11.94 -18.65
C THR A 462 17.44 11.24 -19.64
N PRO A 463 17.63 11.39 -20.96
CA PRO A 463 16.75 10.80 -21.95
C PRO A 463 16.75 9.28 -21.88
N THR A 464 15.58 8.67 -22.09
CA THR A 464 15.40 7.22 -22.12
C THR A 464 16.17 6.60 -23.29
N SER A 465 16.82 5.47 -23.01
CA SER A 465 17.51 4.67 -24.02
C SER A 465 16.54 3.72 -24.76
N GLY A 466 16.95 3.19 -25.91
CA GLY A 466 16.18 2.21 -26.66
C GLY A 466 16.00 2.57 -28.13
N ALA A 467 15.26 1.74 -28.88
CA ALA A 467 14.94 1.94 -30.28
C ALA A 467 13.51 2.50 -30.43
N PHE A 468 13.36 3.80 -30.70
CA PHE A 468 12.05 4.44 -30.92
C PHE A 468 12.19 5.83 -31.55
N SER A 469 11.13 6.27 -32.24
CA SER A 469 10.92 7.68 -32.54
C SER A 469 10.23 8.35 -31.36
N GLY A 470 10.63 9.58 -31.00
CA GLY A 470 10.05 10.30 -29.86
C GLY A 470 8.55 10.52 -30.03
N ILE A 471 8.15 11.16 -31.13
CA ILE A 471 6.74 11.32 -31.52
C ILE A 471 6.56 10.72 -32.90
N TYR A 472 5.64 9.78 -33.04
CA TYR A 472 5.33 9.10 -34.29
C TYR A 472 3.86 9.26 -34.66
N LEU A 473 3.60 9.84 -35.81
CA LEU A 473 2.30 9.94 -36.45
C LEU A 473 2.26 8.96 -37.64
N ALA A 474 1.45 7.90 -37.52
CA ALA A 474 1.29 6.87 -38.55
C ALA A 474 0.26 7.27 -39.61
N ASP A 475 -0.01 6.37 -40.53
CA ASP A 475 -0.89 6.55 -41.69
C ASP A 475 -2.17 7.31 -41.40
N ASN A 476 -2.36 8.47 -42.05
CA ASN A 476 -3.56 9.30 -41.95
C ASN A 476 -3.89 9.77 -40.51
N SER A 477 -2.96 9.68 -39.57
CA SER A 477 -3.20 10.21 -38.21
C SER A 477 -3.15 11.75 -38.19
N ILE A 478 -3.90 12.37 -37.29
CA ILE A 478 -4.07 13.83 -37.24
C ILE A 478 -3.83 14.35 -35.81
N VAL A 479 -2.92 15.31 -35.70
CA VAL A 479 -2.77 16.12 -34.50
C VAL A 479 -3.01 17.58 -34.91
N GLU A 480 -4.06 18.22 -34.39
CA GLU A 480 -4.49 19.51 -34.91
C GLU A 480 -5.04 20.47 -33.85
N VAL A 481 -4.68 21.73 -34.01
CA VAL A 481 -5.38 22.88 -33.41
C VAL A 481 -6.19 23.56 -34.51
N THR A 482 -7.52 23.55 -34.41
CA THR A 482 -8.39 24.06 -35.47
C THR A 482 -8.69 25.56 -35.36
N GLY A 483 -8.60 26.16 -34.19
CA GLY A 483 -8.89 27.56 -33.89
C GLY A 483 -7.66 28.36 -33.41
N ALA A 484 -7.84 29.15 -32.36
CA ALA A 484 -6.82 30.11 -31.88
C ALA A 484 -5.80 29.55 -30.87
N GLY A 485 -5.95 28.27 -30.45
CA GLY A 485 -5.00 27.62 -29.54
C GLY A 485 -3.60 27.47 -30.16
N THR A 486 -2.60 27.20 -29.35
CA THR A 486 -1.21 26.97 -29.76
C THR A 486 -0.88 25.49 -29.86
N LEU A 487 0.04 25.15 -30.74
CA LEU A 487 0.64 23.82 -30.86
C LEU A 487 2.09 23.88 -30.39
N ASP A 488 2.48 23.03 -29.45
CA ASP A 488 3.87 22.83 -29.00
C ASP A 488 4.21 21.34 -29.01
N VAL A 489 5.18 20.95 -29.85
CA VAL A 489 5.57 19.54 -30.06
C VAL A 489 7.06 19.40 -29.89
N LYS A 490 7.49 18.52 -28.97
CA LYS A 490 8.90 18.24 -28.65
C LYS A 490 9.14 16.72 -28.60
N GLY A 491 9.87 16.20 -29.58
CA GLY A 491 10.23 14.79 -29.63
C GLY A 491 11.73 14.56 -29.66
N LYS A 492 12.21 13.54 -28.94
CA LYS A 492 13.60 13.09 -29.00
C LYS A 492 13.65 11.58 -29.23
N GLY A 493 14.42 11.18 -30.25
CA GLY A 493 14.61 9.76 -30.60
C GLY A 493 15.43 8.99 -29.57
N GLY A 494 15.34 7.67 -29.63
CA GLY A 494 16.07 6.74 -28.75
C GLY A 494 17.56 6.68 -29.04
N THR A 495 18.26 5.74 -28.41
CA THR A 495 19.74 5.67 -28.43
C THR A 495 20.30 4.39 -29.04
N THR A 496 19.45 3.49 -29.55
CA THR A 496 19.90 2.20 -30.11
C THR A 496 19.27 1.99 -31.49
N SER A 497 19.91 1.24 -32.39
CA SER A 497 19.46 0.99 -33.74
C SER A 497 19.53 2.23 -34.68
N ASN A 498 19.10 2.08 -35.91
CA ASN A 498 18.99 3.16 -36.93
C ASN A 498 17.64 3.88 -36.83
N ALA A 499 17.52 5.00 -37.50
CA ALA A 499 16.29 5.79 -37.62
C ALA A 499 15.67 6.19 -36.28
N GLN A 500 16.49 6.68 -35.34
CA GLN A 500 16.03 7.23 -34.08
C GLN A 500 15.60 8.68 -34.29
N ILE A 501 14.33 8.88 -34.65
CA ILE A 501 13.80 10.15 -35.12
C ILE A 501 13.14 10.90 -33.98
N GLY A 502 13.36 12.23 -33.90
CA GLY A 502 12.69 13.05 -32.88
C GLY A 502 11.18 13.15 -33.11
N VAL A 503 10.77 13.69 -34.26
CA VAL A 503 9.36 13.78 -34.71
C VAL A 503 9.23 13.18 -36.09
N TYR A 504 8.37 12.18 -36.25
CA TYR A 504 8.22 11.44 -37.49
C TYR A 504 6.76 11.39 -37.94
N LEU A 505 6.50 11.97 -39.12
CA LEU A 505 5.22 11.90 -39.83
C LEU A 505 5.32 10.98 -41.03
N TYR A 506 4.44 9.98 -41.09
CA TYR A 506 4.46 8.94 -42.10
C TYR A 506 3.11 8.82 -42.80
N ASN A 507 3.11 8.69 -44.12
CA ASN A 507 1.98 8.36 -45.00
C ASN A 507 0.69 9.17 -44.70
N ALA A 508 0.64 10.37 -45.26
CA ALA A 508 -0.46 11.33 -45.11
C ALA A 508 -0.80 11.75 -43.66
N ALA A 509 0.11 11.55 -42.69
CA ALA A 509 -0.05 12.05 -41.35
C ALA A 509 -0.01 13.59 -41.30
N ILE A 510 -0.81 14.20 -40.46
CA ILE A 510 -0.97 15.66 -40.34
C ILE A 510 -0.64 16.15 -38.95
N LEU A 511 0.28 17.13 -38.86
CA LEU A 511 0.53 17.91 -37.67
C LEU A 511 0.22 19.37 -37.99
N ARG A 512 -0.86 19.94 -37.40
CA ARG A 512 -1.36 21.25 -37.81
C ARG A 512 -1.59 22.18 -36.61
N GLY A 513 -0.96 23.35 -36.67
CA GLY A 513 -1.18 24.45 -35.73
C GLY A 513 -2.41 25.30 -36.07
N GLY A 514 -2.82 26.16 -35.13
CA GLY A 514 -4.04 26.96 -35.18
C GLY A 514 -4.00 28.14 -36.18
N THR A 515 -5.06 28.93 -36.10
CA THR A 515 -5.31 30.04 -37.05
C THR A 515 -4.50 31.31 -36.76
N SER A 516 -3.91 31.41 -35.59
CA SER A 516 -3.17 32.61 -35.15
C SER A 516 -2.09 32.23 -34.13
N GLY A 517 -1.19 33.19 -33.85
CA GLY A 517 -0.12 32.97 -32.86
C GLY A 517 1.08 32.21 -33.42
N ASN A 518 1.89 31.67 -32.54
CA ASN A 518 3.10 30.92 -32.86
C ASN A 518 2.93 29.45 -32.47
N HIS A 519 3.32 28.57 -33.37
CA HIS A 519 3.28 27.14 -33.22
C HIS A 519 4.70 26.58 -33.32
N PHE A 520 5.06 25.66 -32.44
CA PHE A 520 6.42 25.17 -32.29
C PHE A 520 6.48 23.65 -32.54
N VAL A 521 7.43 23.23 -33.36
CA VAL A 521 7.75 21.82 -33.57
C VAL A 521 9.25 21.63 -33.40
N SER A 522 9.65 20.85 -32.41
CA SER A 522 11.05 20.55 -32.11
C SER A 522 11.33 19.06 -32.19
N GLY A 523 12.37 18.70 -32.94
CA GLY A 523 12.80 17.31 -33.08
C GLY A 523 14.29 17.13 -32.87
N THR A 524 14.68 16.17 -32.05
CA THR A 524 16.09 15.78 -31.84
C THR A 524 16.29 14.31 -32.15
N GLY A 525 17.16 14.01 -33.09
CA GLY A 525 17.54 12.64 -33.43
C GLY A 525 18.31 11.95 -32.31
N GLY A 526 18.25 10.63 -32.28
CA GLY A 526 18.91 9.83 -31.24
C GLY A 526 20.43 9.76 -31.40
N ALA A 527 21.15 9.66 -30.30
CA ALA A 527 22.61 9.57 -30.25
C ALA A 527 23.08 8.11 -30.42
N THR A 528 23.03 7.58 -31.64
CA THR A 528 23.43 6.20 -31.96
C THR A 528 24.62 6.15 -32.94
N THR A 529 25.29 5.01 -33.01
CA THR A 529 26.32 4.72 -34.02
C THR A 529 25.73 4.27 -35.38
N SER A 530 24.43 3.99 -35.43
CA SER A 530 23.69 3.63 -36.62
C SER A 530 23.23 4.87 -37.38
N ASN A 531 22.75 4.70 -38.61
CA ASN A 531 22.41 5.78 -39.54
C ASN A 531 20.98 6.34 -39.31
N ASP A 532 20.67 7.42 -40.02
CA ASP A 532 19.33 7.98 -40.20
C ASP A 532 18.69 8.54 -38.92
N ASN A 533 19.49 9.04 -37.98
CA ASN A 533 19.00 9.65 -36.72
C ASN A 533 18.62 11.12 -36.95
N ARG A 534 17.41 11.34 -37.43
CA ARG A 534 16.94 12.64 -37.88
C ARG A 534 16.22 13.39 -36.78
N GLY A 535 16.34 14.71 -36.79
CA GLY A 535 15.55 15.54 -35.89
C GLY A 535 14.06 15.43 -36.23
N ILE A 536 13.70 15.78 -37.45
CA ILE A 536 12.32 15.68 -37.99
C ILE A 536 12.36 14.96 -39.32
N GLN A 537 11.43 14.03 -39.53
CA GLN A 537 11.19 13.37 -40.80
C GLN A 537 9.73 13.50 -41.21
N VAL A 538 9.49 13.95 -42.45
CA VAL A 538 8.16 14.02 -43.06
C VAL A 538 8.21 13.32 -44.42
N GLN A 539 7.44 12.27 -44.58
CA GLN A 539 7.48 11.48 -45.80
C GLN A 539 6.13 10.93 -46.25
N LEU A 540 6.03 10.47 -47.49
CA LEU A 540 4.83 9.90 -48.07
C LEU A 540 3.60 10.78 -47.86
N SER A 541 3.69 12.03 -48.35
CA SER A 541 2.62 13.04 -48.22
C SER A 541 2.28 13.45 -46.77
N GLY A 542 3.15 13.19 -45.79
CA GLY A 542 3.00 13.76 -44.46
C GLY A 542 3.08 15.30 -44.47
N ILE A 543 2.41 15.97 -43.54
CA ILE A 543 2.28 17.43 -43.55
C ILE A 543 2.50 18.01 -42.13
N ILE A 544 3.43 18.95 -42.02
CA ILE A 544 3.50 19.88 -40.87
C ILE A 544 3.02 21.25 -41.37
N THR A 545 1.97 21.81 -40.76
CA THR A 545 1.38 23.07 -41.21
C THR A 545 0.71 23.88 -40.10
N THR A 546 0.13 25.01 -40.44
CA THR A 546 -0.78 25.78 -39.56
C THR A 546 -2.01 26.25 -40.36
N ASN A 547 -3.08 26.61 -39.64
CA ASN A 547 -4.30 27.16 -40.19
C ASN A 547 -4.24 28.70 -40.41
N GLY A 548 -3.03 29.33 -40.34
CA GLY A 548 -2.82 30.77 -40.49
C GLY A 548 -1.84 31.38 -39.50
N GLY A 549 -1.54 30.72 -38.41
CA GLY A 549 -0.52 31.12 -37.44
C GLY A 549 0.91 30.91 -37.96
N ASN A 550 1.90 31.49 -37.31
CA ASN A 550 3.31 31.30 -37.65
C ASN A 550 3.81 29.92 -37.22
N LEU A 551 4.63 29.28 -38.04
CA LEU A 551 5.26 28.01 -37.76
C LEU A 551 6.75 28.18 -37.46
N PHE A 552 7.18 27.72 -36.29
CA PHE A 552 8.59 27.69 -35.88
C PHE A 552 9.04 26.24 -35.75
N ILE A 553 10.09 25.88 -36.47
CA ILE A 553 10.67 24.54 -36.43
C ILE A 553 12.11 24.62 -35.95
N TYR A 554 12.44 23.81 -34.95
CA TYR A 554 13.81 23.54 -34.53
C TYR A 554 14.11 22.06 -34.70
N ALA A 555 15.19 21.73 -35.42
CA ALA A 555 15.53 20.32 -35.58
C ALA A 555 17.04 20.08 -35.49
N GLN A 556 17.41 19.06 -34.73
CA GLN A 556 18.79 18.62 -34.54
C GLN A 556 18.93 17.16 -34.99
N GLY A 557 19.77 16.90 -35.96
CA GLY A 557 20.19 15.54 -36.30
C GLY A 557 20.98 14.91 -35.16
N GLY A 558 20.79 13.61 -34.96
CA GLY A 558 21.49 12.82 -33.95
C GLY A 558 22.78 12.18 -34.48
N GLY A 559 23.02 10.93 -34.07
CA GLY A 559 24.14 10.11 -34.51
C GLY A 559 25.47 10.39 -33.79
N THR A 560 26.30 9.37 -33.71
CA THR A 560 27.65 9.41 -33.13
C THR A 560 28.63 8.61 -33.97
N ASN A 561 29.91 8.78 -33.82
CA ASN A 561 30.94 8.05 -34.55
C ASN A 561 30.73 8.12 -36.08
N ALA A 562 30.76 6.97 -36.78
CA ALA A 562 30.60 6.87 -38.25
C ALA A 562 29.14 6.90 -38.73
N SER A 563 28.18 7.20 -37.88
CA SER A 563 26.76 7.34 -38.26
C SER A 563 26.57 8.35 -39.39
N ALA A 564 25.77 8.04 -40.37
CA ALA A 564 25.53 8.86 -41.55
C ALA A 564 24.04 9.22 -41.70
N HIS A 565 23.74 10.20 -42.56
CA HIS A 565 22.37 10.62 -42.89
C HIS A 565 21.59 11.17 -41.70
N ASN A 566 22.27 11.79 -40.74
CA ASN A 566 21.66 12.37 -39.55
C ASN A 566 21.24 13.80 -39.84
N HIS A 567 20.15 13.96 -40.58
CA HIS A 567 19.64 15.27 -40.95
C HIS A 567 18.92 15.95 -39.78
N GLY A 568 19.01 17.28 -39.72
CA GLY A 568 18.09 18.04 -38.88
C GLY A 568 16.65 17.82 -39.36
N ILE A 569 16.35 18.14 -40.60
CA ILE A 569 15.07 17.82 -41.27
C ILE A 569 15.32 16.96 -42.51
N HIS A 570 14.51 15.91 -42.68
CA HIS A 570 14.40 15.14 -43.91
C HIS A 570 12.96 15.16 -44.45
N LEU A 571 12.77 15.84 -45.59
CA LEU A 571 11.49 16.01 -46.25
C LEU A 571 11.52 15.27 -47.58
N VAL A 572 10.70 14.25 -47.75
CA VAL A 572 10.81 13.31 -48.86
C VAL A 572 9.46 12.73 -49.30
N GLN A 573 9.37 12.31 -50.55
CA GLN A 573 8.18 11.64 -51.11
C GLN A 573 6.90 12.47 -50.88
N SER A 574 6.89 13.70 -51.38
CA SER A 574 5.80 14.67 -51.27
C SER A 574 5.53 15.13 -49.82
N GLY A 575 6.51 15.02 -48.91
CA GLY A 575 6.38 15.62 -47.55
C GLY A 575 6.31 17.14 -47.64
N VAL A 576 5.47 17.77 -46.81
CA VAL A 576 5.23 19.21 -46.85
C VAL A 576 5.45 19.85 -45.48
N ILE A 577 6.17 20.97 -45.47
CA ILE A 577 6.20 21.91 -44.32
C ILE A 577 5.66 23.24 -44.82
N SER A 578 4.58 23.75 -44.20
CA SER A 578 3.97 25.02 -44.65
C SER A 578 3.38 25.81 -43.51
N ALA A 579 3.04 27.07 -43.75
CA ALA A 579 2.10 27.84 -42.92
C ALA A 579 0.92 28.24 -43.81
N GLY A 580 -0.30 28.06 -43.27
CA GLY A 580 -1.52 28.51 -43.94
C GLY A 580 -1.71 30.01 -43.87
N GLY A 581 -2.59 30.56 -44.71
CA GLY A 581 -2.95 31.96 -44.72
C GLY A 581 -1.73 32.89 -44.87
N MET A 582 -1.62 33.89 -43.97
CA MET A 582 -0.50 34.85 -43.91
C MET A 582 0.60 34.43 -42.91
N GLY A 583 0.56 33.23 -42.39
CA GLY A 583 1.55 32.73 -41.43
C GLY A 583 2.96 32.63 -42.02
N ASN A 584 3.97 32.95 -41.24
CA ASN A 584 5.37 32.79 -41.60
C ASN A 584 5.86 31.35 -41.24
N VAL A 585 6.81 30.86 -42.04
CA VAL A 585 7.58 29.63 -41.72
C VAL A 585 8.99 30.06 -41.30
N THR A 586 9.42 29.67 -40.11
CA THR A 586 10.79 29.92 -39.61
C THR A 586 11.41 28.58 -39.20
N ILE A 587 12.48 28.20 -39.87
CA ILE A 587 13.16 26.89 -39.67
C ILE A 587 14.61 27.15 -39.26
N ASN A 588 15.01 26.56 -38.11
CA ASN A 588 16.39 26.51 -37.63
C ASN A 588 16.80 25.04 -37.45
N THR A 589 17.80 24.59 -38.20
CA THR A 589 18.18 23.19 -38.18
C THR A 589 19.68 22.97 -38.17
N PHE A 590 20.07 21.84 -37.60
CA PHE A 590 21.45 21.41 -37.45
C PHE A 590 21.57 19.94 -37.84
N GLY A 591 22.51 19.61 -38.71
CA GLY A 591 22.85 18.22 -38.99
C GLY A 591 23.55 17.55 -37.81
N GLY A 592 23.56 16.22 -37.78
CA GLY A 592 24.19 15.44 -36.71
C GLY A 592 25.74 15.58 -36.69
N LEU A 593 26.30 15.68 -35.49
CA LEU A 593 27.75 15.83 -35.27
C LEU A 593 28.46 14.45 -35.23
N SER A 594 28.53 13.79 -36.38
CA SER A 594 29.16 12.46 -36.56
C SER A 594 30.25 12.48 -37.62
N THR A 595 31.10 11.46 -37.70
CA THR A 595 32.16 11.36 -38.72
C THR A 595 31.65 10.70 -40.01
N GLY A 596 30.40 10.20 -40.01
CA GLY A 596 29.76 9.70 -41.23
C GLY A 596 29.37 10.80 -42.20
N ILE A 597 28.91 10.45 -43.40
CA ILE A 597 28.62 11.38 -44.49
C ILE A 597 27.16 11.83 -44.49
N ARG A 598 26.86 12.90 -45.26
CA ARG A 598 25.49 13.39 -45.53
C ARG A 598 24.70 13.74 -44.26
N ASN A 599 25.30 14.47 -43.38
CA ASN A 599 24.64 15.03 -42.17
C ASN A 599 24.16 16.46 -42.50
N HIS A 600 23.08 16.58 -43.26
CA HIS A 600 22.55 17.88 -43.69
C HIS A 600 21.78 18.60 -42.55
N GLY A 601 21.80 19.92 -42.55
CA GLY A 601 20.84 20.69 -41.76
C GLY A 601 19.41 20.38 -42.23
N ILE A 602 19.14 20.60 -43.52
CA ILE A 602 17.87 20.26 -44.17
C ILE A 602 18.17 19.48 -45.43
N HIS A 603 17.42 18.41 -45.69
CA HIS A 603 17.37 17.69 -46.93
C HIS A 603 15.92 17.64 -47.45
N VAL A 604 15.65 18.32 -48.56
CA VAL A 604 14.36 18.26 -49.29
C VAL A 604 14.57 17.51 -50.57
N TYR A 605 13.88 16.36 -50.70
CA TYR A 605 14.16 15.40 -51.76
C TYR A 605 12.89 14.84 -52.41
N ASN A 606 12.92 14.62 -53.72
CA ASN A 606 11.86 14.21 -54.63
C ASN A 606 10.80 15.26 -54.96
N ALA A 607 10.25 15.13 -56.17
CA ALA A 607 9.12 15.94 -56.61
C ALA A 607 7.95 15.93 -55.62
N GLY A 608 7.33 17.08 -55.40
CA GLY A 608 6.24 17.27 -54.46
C GLY A 608 6.69 17.52 -53.00
N SER A 609 7.96 17.26 -52.67
CA SER A 609 8.49 17.64 -51.34
C SER A 609 8.74 19.15 -51.27
N MET A 610 8.18 19.82 -50.27
CA MET A 610 8.11 21.27 -50.30
C MET A 610 8.18 21.94 -48.91
N ILE A 611 8.90 23.05 -48.83
CA ILE A 611 8.79 24.03 -47.75
C ILE A 611 8.18 25.29 -48.32
N THR A 612 7.04 25.75 -47.80
CA THR A 612 6.31 26.91 -48.32
C THR A 612 5.55 27.68 -47.26
N SER A 613 4.91 28.80 -47.64
CA SER A 613 3.94 29.56 -46.85
C SER A 613 2.72 29.87 -47.71
N GLY A 614 1.54 30.07 -47.08
CA GLY A 614 0.31 30.42 -47.79
C GLY A 614 0.28 31.91 -48.28
N GLY A 615 1.19 32.74 -47.86
CA GLY A 615 1.26 34.16 -48.16
C GLY A 615 2.24 34.93 -47.29
N GLY A 616 2.73 34.31 -46.20
CA GLY A 616 3.77 34.84 -45.36
C GLY A 616 5.19 34.57 -45.85
N ASN A 617 6.17 34.94 -45.07
CA ASN A 617 7.59 34.75 -45.36
C ASN A 617 8.05 33.33 -45.01
N VAL A 618 9.07 32.86 -45.75
CA VAL A 618 9.79 31.62 -45.42
C VAL A 618 11.24 31.95 -45.08
N TYR A 619 11.63 31.68 -43.84
CA TYR A 619 12.98 31.84 -43.32
C TYR A 619 13.55 30.44 -43.03
N VAL A 620 14.66 30.12 -43.71
CA VAL A 620 15.30 28.81 -43.55
C VAL A 620 16.76 29.01 -43.20
N PHE A 621 17.15 28.52 -42.04
CA PHE A 621 18.53 28.40 -41.60
C PHE A 621 18.87 26.92 -41.44
N GLY A 622 19.86 26.45 -42.18
CA GLY A 622 20.39 25.09 -42.03
C GLY A 622 21.90 25.15 -41.84
N GLN A 623 22.34 24.54 -40.76
CA GLN A 623 23.76 24.30 -40.49
C GLN A 623 24.09 22.83 -40.78
N SER A 624 25.09 22.62 -41.61
CA SER A 624 25.61 21.28 -41.87
C SER A 624 26.15 20.67 -40.59
N GLY A 625 25.94 19.36 -40.41
CA GLY A 625 26.61 18.56 -39.40
C GLY A 625 27.97 18.03 -39.87
N GLY A 626 28.40 16.95 -39.25
CA GLY A 626 29.64 16.26 -39.52
C GLY A 626 30.84 16.79 -38.73
N THR A 627 31.76 15.91 -38.48
CA THR A 627 33.02 16.20 -37.79
C THR A 627 34.19 15.42 -38.42
N GLY A 628 35.42 15.87 -38.22
CA GLY A 628 36.60 15.16 -38.75
C GLY A 628 36.56 15.04 -40.27
N ASN A 629 36.59 13.80 -40.82
CA ASN A 629 36.61 13.51 -42.24
C ASN A 629 35.21 13.37 -42.86
N SER A 630 34.16 13.77 -42.17
CA SER A 630 32.79 13.75 -42.72
C SER A 630 32.69 14.59 -44.00
N SER A 631 31.97 14.11 -44.99
CA SER A 631 31.81 14.77 -46.28
C SER A 631 30.35 14.81 -46.74
N TYR A 632 30.07 15.56 -47.77
CA TYR A 632 28.74 15.76 -48.35
C TYR A 632 27.72 16.33 -47.35
N ASN A 633 28.16 17.16 -46.44
CA ASN A 633 27.29 17.81 -45.45
C ASN A 633 26.89 19.21 -45.95
N HIS A 634 25.62 19.46 -46.15
CA HIS A 634 25.10 20.75 -46.57
C HIS A 634 24.22 21.38 -45.47
N GLY A 635 24.25 22.71 -45.37
CA GLY A 635 23.31 23.41 -44.50
C GLY A 635 21.87 23.21 -44.98
N VAL A 636 21.61 23.52 -46.22
CA VAL A 636 20.33 23.23 -46.93
C VAL A 636 20.65 22.52 -48.24
N PHE A 637 20.02 21.39 -48.46
CA PHE A 637 20.16 20.60 -49.67
C PHE A 637 18.79 20.32 -50.28
N VAL A 638 18.58 20.76 -51.52
CA VAL A 638 17.31 20.61 -52.26
C VAL A 638 17.64 19.96 -53.59
N GLU A 639 17.03 18.82 -53.88
CA GLU A 639 17.30 18.05 -55.12
C GLU A 639 16.05 17.37 -55.67
N ASP A 640 16.13 16.86 -56.89
CA ASP A 640 15.10 16.05 -57.57
C ASP A 640 13.69 16.70 -57.56
N PHE A 641 13.63 17.95 -58.09
CA PHE A 641 12.40 18.74 -58.25
C PHE A 641 11.67 19.07 -56.93
N ALA A 642 12.33 18.93 -55.77
CA ALA A 642 11.84 19.50 -54.53
C ALA A 642 11.91 21.03 -54.52
N THR A 643 11.12 21.69 -53.69
CA THR A 643 11.04 23.17 -53.70
C THR A 643 11.07 23.78 -52.30
N ILE A 644 11.66 25.01 -52.23
CA ILE A 644 11.47 25.95 -51.14
C ILE A 644 10.95 27.25 -51.75
N THR A 645 9.77 27.72 -51.35
CA THR A 645 9.13 28.88 -51.94
C THR A 645 8.37 29.70 -50.89
N ALA A 646 8.26 31.01 -51.09
CA ALA A 646 7.39 31.88 -50.32
C ALA A 646 6.19 32.29 -51.18
N GLY A 647 4.97 32.25 -50.61
CA GLY A 647 3.75 32.60 -51.31
C GLY A 647 3.14 31.38 -52.01
N GLY A 648 2.17 30.85 -51.42
CA GLY A 648 1.16 29.84 -51.81
C GLY A 648 1.43 28.85 -52.92
N LEU A 649 0.71 27.77 -52.88
CA LEU A 649 0.59 26.80 -53.99
C LEU A 649 -0.26 27.37 -55.09
#